data_1be6db8f83b360f6fd044e69672b6d9d
#
_entry.id   1be6db8f83b360f6fd044e69672b6d9d
#
_cell.length_a   1.000
_cell.length_b   1.000
_cell.length_c   1.000
_cell.angle_alpha   90.00
_cell.angle_beta   90.00
_cell.angle_gamma   90.00
#
_symmetry.space_group_name_H-M   'P 1'
#
loop_
_entity.id
_entity.type
_entity.pdbx_description
1 polymer ?
#
loop_
_entity_poly.entity_id
_entity_poly.type
_entity_poly.pdbx_seq_one_letter_code
_entity_poly.pdbx_strand_id
1 'polypeptide(L)'
;MTDSYRLGIDIGGTFSDFALVDDADGAIRIEKTLTSAYAPEESVMRGIADLSAAVPGLLDRTTEVIHATTLVTNTILERKGAKTGLLTTEGFRDILELAREVRYDIYDMFIRLPEPMVPRRLRLGVPERVLADGTVLVPLDEAAVRRAAAVFREEGVGAVAVSFLHSYRNGAHERRAAEILREELPGVTLSLSHEVHPEPKEYERTSTTVLDAYVKAVAEGYLERLAEGLAGRGYRERLFIMLSNGGTATVETAKRVPVQIVESGPAAGVEAAAYFGRLAGIDSLLSFDMGGTTAKLCIVEHGRAARTRTYEVDRQHRFKSGSGLPAAVPVYDLLEIGAGGGSIARVDDLGLIQVGPDSAGSAPGPACYGLGGAAPTVTDADLVLGYLNPDYFLGGRMALDRAAAERAVERHLAEATGLMVLEAAAGVHEIVNENMAAAARVYVAEKGKAPSELSMVAFGGAGPVHAAGLARKLGCPRLVVPPHSGVMSSLGLLAAPVAFERSRAIRRILAAVDLAAVEAGFRELETEAGDPMPDGAAPIVRRSVDLRYSGQDYPLEIEVAGPCDAPSTKLDWETRFEALYRSFYGKVDDDNPVELASIRVHASQPPPALGIAPPPAKTDAPPKAWRDIHVRAGSGMERVPVYERAALCIGQEIAGPAVIEERESTTVIGPGDRLGVDPLGCLVVDLVIHRPAASDGDAGAAPVPSAFGRS
;
A
#
# COMPACT_ATOMS: atom_id res chain seq x y z
N MET A 1 -21.39 17.01 -25.59
CA MET A 1 -20.96 16.73 -24.21
C MET A 1 -19.91 17.76 -23.87
N THR A 2 -20.03 18.44 -22.77
CA THR A 2 -18.98 19.39 -22.31
C THR A 2 -17.73 18.58 -21.99
N ASP A 3 -16.56 18.97 -22.52
CA ASP A 3 -15.27 18.36 -22.21
C ASP A 3 -15.04 18.43 -20.70
N SER A 4 -15.18 17.33 -20.01
CA SER A 4 -14.91 17.22 -18.57
C SER A 4 -13.71 16.29 -18.33
N TYR A 5 -13.00 16.54 -17.24
CA TYR A 5 -11.79 15.81 -16.89
C TYR A 5 -11.88 15.27 -15.47
N ARG A 6 -11.19 14.13 -15.24
CA ARG A 6 -10.88 13.60 -13.90
C ARG A 6 -9.37 13.53 -13.74
N LEU A 7 -8.86 13.95 -12.57
CA LEU A 7 -7.44 14.08 -12.30
C LEU A 7 -7.04 13.23 -11.08
N GLY A 8 -6.20 12.23 -11.30
CA GLY A 8 -5.52 11.46 -10.25
C GLY A 8 -4.12 12.01 -9.97
N ILE A 9 -3.78 12.21 -8.70
CA ILE A 9 -2.49 12.76 -8.26
C ILE A 9 -1.91 11.85 -7.17
N ASP A 10 -0.78 11.21 -7.45
CA ASP A 10 -0.05 10.40 -6.47
C ASP A 10 1.31 11.03 -6.14
N ILE A 11 1.50 11.38 -4.87
CA ILE A 11 2.80 11.86 -4.38
C ILE A 11 3.58 10.70 -3.76
N GLY A 12 4.57 10.23 -4.51
CA GLY A 12 5.58 9.31 -4.01
C GLY A 12 6.78 10.03 -3.39
N GLY A 13 7.69 9.26 -2.80
CA GLY A 13 8.91 9.81 -2.18
C GLY A 13 9.89 10.46 -3.17
N THR A 14 9.85 10.08 -4.45
CA THR A 14 10.78 10.54 -5.49
C THR A 14 10.10 11.40 -6.54
N PHE A 15 8.94 10.96 -7.03
CA PHE A 15 8.14 11.61 -8.07
C PHE A 15 6.72 11.81 -7.60
N SER A 16 6.10 12.88 -8.13
CA SER A 16 4.66 13.11 -8.09
C SER A 16 4.10 12.81 -9.46
N ASP A 17 3.15 11.89 -9.51
CA ASP A 17 2.56 11.33 -10.71
C ASP A 17 1.15 11.86 -10.92
N PHE A 18 0.80 12.16 -12.17
CA PHE A 18 -0.49 12.73 -12.54
C PHE A 18 -1.09 11.95 -13.70
N ALA A 19 -2.35 11.62 -13.60
CA ALA A 19 -3.14 11.03 -14.66
C ALA A 19 -4.42 11.86 -14.86
N LEU A 20 -4.56 12.45 -16.04
CA LEU A 20 -5.72 13.20 -16.46
C LEU A 20 -6.50 12.38 -17.48
N VAL A 21 -7.76 12.07 -17.20
CA VAL A 21 -8.66 11.34 -18.08
C VAL A 21 -9.68 12.30 -18.65
N ASP A 22 -9.82 12.33 -19.97
CA ASP A 22 -10.88 13.04 -20.68
C ASP A 22 -12.13 12.16 -20.73
N ASP A 23 -13.24 12.63 -20.16
CA ASP A 23 -14.48 11.86 -20.11
C ASP A 23 -15.20 11.77 -21.47
N ALA A 24 -14.82 12.61 -22.45
CA ALA A 24 -15.46 12.62 -23.75
C ALA A 24 -14.99 11.48 -24.65
N ASP A 25 -13.68 11.19 -24.63
CA ASP A 25 -13.07 10.18 -25.52
C ASP A 25 -12.20 9.15 -24.80
N GLY A 26 -12.04 9.26 -23.48
CA GLY A 26 -11.21 8.35 -22.67
C GLY A 26 -9.71 8.54 -22.88
N ALA A 27 -9.28 9.64 -23.48
CA ALA A 27 -7.86 9.93 -23.66
C ALA A 27 -7.17 10.19 -22.33
N ILE A 28 -6.01 9.58 -22.12
CA ILE A 28 -5.20 9.75 -20.92
C ILE A 28 -4.04 10.66 -21.23
N ARG A 29 -3.87 11.70 -20.42
CA ARG A 29 -2.67 12.55 -20.39
C ARG A 29 -1.99 12.37 -19.06
N ILE A 30 -0.69 12.21 -19.10
CA ILE A 30 0.12 11.97 -17.91
C ILE A 30 1.14 13.08 -17.72
N GLU A 31 1.46 13.33 -16.47
CA GLU A 31 2.56 14.20 -16.08
C GLU A 31 3.33 13.57 -14.91
N LYS A 32 4.63 13.84 -14.84
CA LYS A 32 5.50 13.33 -13.79
C LYS A 32 6.50 14.42 -13.40
N THR A 33 6.52 14.79 -12.12
CA THR A 33 7.40 15.84 -11.59
C THR A 33 8.20 15.30 -10.40
N LEU A 34 9.38 15.88 -10.14
CA LEU A 34 10.15 15.53 -8.93
C LEU A 34 9.41 16.04 -7.68
N THR A 35 9.26 15.18 -6.70
CA THR A 35 8.65 15.54 -5.40
C THR A 35 9.59 16.42 -4.59
N SER A 36 9.07 17.54 -4.06
CA SER A 36 9.74 18.34 -3.05
C SER A 36 9.58 17.70 -1.67
N ALA A 37 10.67 17.37 -1.01
CA ALA A 37 10.63 16.79 0.32
C ALA A 37 10.13 17.78 1.41
N TYR A 38 10.22 19.09 1.17
CA TYR A 38 9.86 20.13 2.14
C TYR A 38 8.46 20.73 1.92
N ALA A 39 7.98 20.72 0.69
CA ALA A 39 6.71 21.28 0.28
C ALA A 39 6.08 20.40 -0.82
N PRO A 40 5.53 19.23 -0.47
CA PRO A 40 4.97 18.30 -1.46
C PRO A 40 3.84 18.94 -2.29
N GLU A 41 3.05 19.83 -1.70
CA GLU A 41 1.98 20.57 -2.38
C GLU A 41 2.49 21.46 -3.53
N GLU A 42 3.72 21.98 -3.44
CA GLU A 42 4.31 22.75 -4.54
C GLU A 42 4.58 21.88 -5.77
N SER A 43 4.97 20.61 -5.55
CA SER A 43 5.14 19.64 -6.64
C SER A 43 3.82 19.37 -7.35
N VAL A 44 2.72 19.27 -6.60
CA VAL A 44 1.36 19.16 -7.15
C VAL A 44 1.03 20.39 -7.99
N MET A 45 1.25 21.59 -7.45
CA MET A 45 0.94 22.83 -8.16
C MET A 45 1.77 23.00 -9.44
N ARG A 46 2.99 22.48 -9.47
CA ARG A 46 3.85 22.47 -10.67
C ARG A 46 3.30 21.51 -11.73
N GLY A 47 3.01 20.26 -11.37
CA GLY A 47 2.45 19.29 -12.31
C GLY A 47 1.10 19.74 -12.89
N ILE A 48 0.25 20.39 -12.10
CA ILE A 48 -1.00 21.00 -12.56
C ILE A 48 -0.72 22.15 -13.56
N ALA A 49 0.29 22.97 -13.31
CA ALA A 49 0.67 24.04 -14.23
C ALA A 49 1.15 23.48 -15.58
N ASP A 50 1.95 22.40 -15.55
CA ASP A 50 2.43 21.73 -16.76
C ASP A 50 1.26 21.11 -17.55
N LEU A 51 0.32 20.45 -16.89
CA LEU A 51 -0.90 19.94 -17.53
C LEU A 51 -1.79 21.06 -18.07
N SER A 52 -1.93 22.17 -17.34
CA SER A 52 -2.74 23.32 -17.76
C SER A 52 -2.15 24.05 -18.95
N ALA A 53 -0.83 24.01 -19.15
CA ALA A 53 -0.18 24.52 -20.33
C ALA A 53 -0.58 23.75 -21.61
N ALA A 54 -0.80 22.43 -21.47
CA ALA A 54 -1.28 21.55 -22.54
C ALA A 54 -2.81 21.56 -22.69
N VAL A 55 -3.56 21.84 -21.61
CA VAL A 55 -5.03 21.85 -21.57
C VAL A 55 -5.52 23.16 -20.92
N PRO A 56 -5.70 24.25 -21.70
CA PRO A 56 -6.18 25.51 -21.14
C PRO A 56 -7.53 25.41 -20.46
N GLY A 57 -7.67 25.99 -19.26
CA GLY A 57 -8.88 25.92 -18.44
C GLY A 57 -9.11 24.54 -17.84
N LEU A 58 -8.05 23.75 -17.64
CA LEU A 58 -8.11 22.40 -17.11
C LEU A 58 -8.95 22.30 -15.83
N LEU A 59 -8.60 23.07 -14.79
CA LEU A 59 -9.23 22.95 -13.48
C LEU A 59 -10.69 23.41 -13.45
N ASP A 60 -11.08 24.37 -14.31
CA ASP A 60 -12.47 24.81 -14.44
C ASP A 60 -13.39 23.71 -15.04
N ARG A 61 -12.78 22.74 -15.76
CA ARG A 61 -13.46 21.60 -16.40
C ARG A 61 -13.23 20.27 -15.69
N THR A 62 -12.41 20.27 -14.65
CA THR A 62 -12.15 19.05 -13.86
C THR A 62 -13.28 18.83 -12.87
N THR A 63 -13.98 17.72 -13.03
CA THR A 63 -15.12 17.33 -12.18
C THR A 63 -14.70 16.62 -10.92
N GLU A 64 -13.50 16.02 -10.92
CA GLU A 64 -13.00 15.25 -9.79
C GLU A 64 -11.48 15.30 -9.71
N VAL A 65 -10.96 15.55 -8.52
CA VAL A 65 -9.54 15.38 -8.19
C VAL A 65 -9.43 14.36 -7.07
N ILE A 66 -8.66 13.29 -7.31
CA ILE A 66 -8.38 12.28 -6.29
C ILE A 66 -6.88 12.27 -6.01
N HIS A 67 -6.52 12.30 -4.73
CA HIS A 67 -5.14 12.46 -4.31
C HIS A 67 -4.71 11.38 -3.33
N ALA A 68 -3.49 10.84 -3.56
CA ALA A 68 -2.75 9.97 -2.63
C ALA A 68 -1.42 10.60 -2.25
N THR A 69 -0.91 10.26 -1.07
CA THR A 69 0.33 10.82 -0.56
C THR A 69 1.04 9.86 0.39
N THR A 70 2.37 9.83 0.34
CA THR A 70 3.22 9.15 1.31
C THR A 70 3.51 9.99 2.56
N LEU A 71 2.93 11.20 2.68
CA LEU A 71 3.23 12.15 3.76
C LEU A 71 3.07 11.53 5.14
N VAL A 72 1.94 10.83 5.40
CA VAL A 72 1.63 10.24 6.70
C VAL A 72 2.64 9.15 7.05
N THR A 73 2.89 8.23 6.12
CA THR A 73 3.88 7.16 6.30
C THR A 73 5.27 7.74 6.56
N ASN A 74 5.72 8.70 5.75
CA ASN A 74 7.03 9.33 5.91
C ASN A 74 7.15 10.11 7.23
N THR A 75 6.08 10.83 7.66
CA THR A 75 6.06 11.54 8.94
C THR A 75 6.31 10.59 10.11
N ILE A 76 5.75 9.38 10.07
CA ILE A 76 5.98 8.34 11.10
C ILE A 76 7.42 7.81 11.02
N LEU A 77 7.87 7.38 9.84
CA LEU A 77 9.17 6.76 9.63
C LEU A 77 10.34 7.71 9.96
N GLU A 78 10.23 8.97 9.57
CA GLU A 78 11.23 9.99 9.79
C GLU A 78 11.14 10.66 11.18
N ARG A 79 10.16 10.25 11.99
CA ARG A 79 9.91 10.81 13.33
C ARG A 79 9.72 12.34 13.34
N LYS A 80 9.02 12.89 12.32
CA LYS A 80 8.81 14.33 12.11
C LYS A 80 7.40 14.83 12.46
N GLY A 81 6.61 14.07 13.21
CA GLY A 81 5.26 14.46 13.64
C GLY A 81 5.26 15.43 14.83
N ALA A 82 4.06 15.74 15.31
CA ALA A 82 3.88 16.63 16.45
C ALA A 82 4.42 16.01 17.74
N LYS A 83 4.97 16.83 18.65
CA LYS A 83 5.27 16.39 20.02
C LYS A 83 3.97 15.98 20.69
N THR A 84 3.80 14.69 20.94
CA THR A 84 2.53 14.08 21.33
C THR A 84 2.53 13.66 22.80
N GLY A 85 1.43 13.93 23.49
CA GLY A 85 1.11 13.40 24.82
C GLY A 85 0.06 12.28 24.74
N LEU A 86 0.06 11.38 25.72
CA LEU A 86 -0.95 10.34 25.90
C LEU A 86 -1.65 10.53 27.23
N LEU A 87 -2.98 10.63 27.18
CA LEU A 87 -3.84 10.58 28.35
C LEU A 87 -4.54 9.22 28.39
N THR A 88 -4.36 8.45 29.46
CA THR A 88 -4.88 7.09 29.57
C THR A 88 -5.45 6.82 30.96
N THR A 89 -6.15 5.69 31.14
CA THR A 89 -6.61 5.21 32.43
C THR A 89 -5.45 5.04 33.41
N GLU A 90 -5.58 5.45 34.64
CA GLU A 90 -4.56 5.27 35.68
C GLU A 90 -4.15 3.80 35.80
N GLY A 91 -2.83 3.55 35.87
CA GLY A 91 -2.23 2.22 35.86
C GLY A 91 -1.89 1.66 34.47
N PHE A 92 -2.34 2.27 33.36
CA PHE A 92 -2.16 1.77 31.99
C PHE A 92 -1.21 2.60 31.12
N ARG A 93 -0.45 3.53 31.69
CA ARG A 93 0.47 4.40 30.94
C ARG A 93 1.61 3.64 30.23
N ASP A 94 1.93 2.45 30.70
CA ASP A 94 3.04 1.66 30.17
C ASP A 94 2.61 0.65 29.08
N ILE A 95 1.34 0.70 28.63
CA ILE A 95 0.81 -0.19 27.60
C ILE A 95 1.64 -0.14 26.30
N LEU A 96 2.17 1.03 25.92
CA LEU A 96 2.99 1.18 24.72
C LEU A 96 4.39 0.53 24.85
N GLU A 97 4.89 0.35 26.10
CA GLU A 97 6.14 -0.36 26.37
C GLU A 97 5.92 -1.87 26.49
N LEU A 98 4.87 -2.26 27.19
CA LEU A 98 4.53 -3.67 27.42
C LEU A 98 4.10 -4.34 26.12
N ALA A 99 3.43 -3.60 25.26
CA ALA A 99 2.88 -4.09 23.99
C ALA A 99 2.06 -5.37 24.24
N ARG A 100 2.37 -6.45 23.53
CA ARG A 100 1.78 -7.79 23.72
C ARG A 100 2.68 -8.75 24.51
N GLU A 101 3.79 -8.26 25.08
CA GLU A 101 4.81 -9.08 25.75
C GLU A 101 5.41 -10.19 24.84
N VAL A 102 5.20 -10.08 23.53
CA VAL A 102 5.72 -11.04 22.54
C VAL A 102 7.04 -10.53 21.98
N ARG A 103 8.04 -11.40 21.99
CA ARG A 103 9.31 -11.14 21.31
C ARG A 103 9.18 -11.62 19.85
N TYR A 104 9.37 -10.73 18.88
CA TYR A 104 9.36 -11.10 17.47
C TYR A 104 10.53 -11.98 17.05
N ASP A 105 11.58 -12.07 17.90
CA ASP A 105 12.68 -13.03 17.80
C ASP A 105 13.03 -13.55 19.17
N ILE A 106 12.66 -14.81 19.44
CA ILE A 106 12.89 -15.44 20.75
C ILE A 106 14.36 -15.82 21.00
N TYR A 107 15.16 -15.91 19.93
CA TYR A 107 16.58 -16.29 20.02
C TYR A 107 17.51 -15.07 20.04
N ASP A 108 17.03 -13.86 19.67
CA ASP A 108 17.82 -12.66 19.76
C ASP A 108 17.84 -12.13 21.20
N MET A 109 18.99 -12.25 21.85
CA MET A 109 19.19 -11.74 23.21
C MET A 109 19.24 -10.21 23.28
N PHE A 110 19.52 -9.54 22.18
CA PHE A 110 19.65 -8.08 22.06
C PHE A 110 18.49 -7.44 21.32
N ILE A 111 17.34 -8.10 21.30
CA ILE A 111 16.13 -7.65 20.62
C ILE A 111 15.81 -6.19 20.96
N ARG A 112 15.55 -5.39 19.95
CA ARG A 112 15.10 -4.02 20.11
C ARG A 112 13.63 -3.95 19.69
N LEU A 113 12.76 -3.65 20.64
CA LEU A 113 11.36 -3.39 20.34
C LEU A 113 11.21 -2.01 19.65
N PRO A 114 10.16 -1.81 18.85
CA PRO A 114 9.88 -0.52 18.24
C PRO A 114 9.75 0.56 19.30
N GLU A 115 10.43 1.69 19.11
CA GLU A 115 10.36 2.81 20.05
C GLU A 115 8.99 3.50 19.96
N PRO A 116 8.24 3.62 21.06
CA PRO A 116 6.95 4.31 21.07
C PRO A 116 7.07 5.79 20.67
N MET A 117 6.06 6.31 19.95
CA MET A 117 6.03 7.71 19.51
C MET A 117 5.90 8.73 20.66
N VAL A 118 5.35 8.30 21.79
CA VAL A 118 5.18 9.14 22.98
C VAL A 118 6.18 8.71 24.06
N PRO A 119 7.11 9.56 24.49
CA PRO A 119 8.03 9.22 25.57
C PRO A 119 7.28 9.04 26.89
N ARG A 120 7.77 8.14 27.77
CA ARG A 120 7.09 7.72 28.99
C ARG A 120 6.66 8.90 29.90
N ARG A 121 7.44 9.98 29.96
CA ARG A 121 7.11 11.17 30.77
C ARG A 121 5.87 11.93 30.28
N LEU A 122 5.50 11.75 29.03
CA LEU A 122 4.30 12.36 28.42
C LEU A 122 3.10 11.38 28.33
N ARG A 123 3.18 10.23 29.00
CA ARG A 123 2.06 9.29 29.16
C ARG A 123 1.50 9.46 30.56
N LEU A 124 0.34 10.10 30.67
CA LEU A 124 -0.25 10.48 31.94
C LEU A 124 -1.52 9.66 32.21
N GLY A 125 -1.58 9.08 33.40
CA GLY A 125 -2.75 8.35 33.87
C GLY A 125 -3.76 9.25 34.57
N VAL A 126 -5.04 9.00 34.32
CA VAL A 126 -6.17 9.70 34.95
C VAL A 126 -7.05 8.68 35.68
N PRO A 127 -7.42 8.94 36.96
CA PRO A 127 -8.40 8.13 37.66
C PRO A 127 -9.75 8.16 36.92
N GLU A 128 -10.10 7.05 36.33
CA GLU A 128 -11.37 6.73 35.68
C GLU A 128 -11.45 5.23 35.46
N ARG A 129 -12.65 4.67 35.33
CA ARG A 129 -12.81 3.29 34.90
C ARG A 129 -14.17 3.04 34.27
N VAL A 130 -14.14 2.61 32.99
CA VAL A 130 -15.27 1.98 32.30
C VAL A 130 -15.04 0.47 32.27
N LEU A 131 -16.07 -0.32 32.54
CA LEU A 131 -16.05 -1.78 32.47
C LEU A 131 -16.31 -2.28 31.04
N ALA A 132 -16.05 -3.57 30.79
CA ALA A 132 -16.21 -4.19 29.47
C ALA A 132 -17.66 -4.20 28.94
N ASP A 133 -18.65 -4.05 29.81
CA ASP A 133 -20.06 -3.88 29.46
C ASP A 133 -20.47 -2.43 29.18
N GLY A 134 -19.56 -1.47 29.38
CA GLY A 134 -19.79 -0.02 29.23
C GLY A 134 -20.23 0.70 30.50
N THR A 135 -20.39 -0.02 31.62
CA THR A 135 -20.74 0.57 32.92
C THR A 135 -19.59 1.41 33.49
N VAL A 136 -19.88 2.57 34.01
CA VAL A 136 -18.90 3.41 34.70
C VAL A 136 -18.69 2.89 36.12
N LEU A 137 -17.51 2.36 36.42
CA LEU A 137 -17.11 1.93 37.77
C LEU A 137 -16.51 3.09 38.58
N VAL A 138 -15.63 3.88 37.94
CA VAL A 138 -15.00 5.06 38.53
C VAL A 138 -15.27 6.26 37.60
N PRO A 139 -15.94 7.33 38.09
CA PRO A 139 -16.13 8.55 37.31
C PRO A 139 -14.78 9.19 36.91
N LEU A 140 -14.79 9.96 35.83
CA LEU A 140 -13.60 10.69 35.38
C LEU A 140 -13.19 11.75 36.44
N ASP A 141 -11.94 11.72 36.89
CA ASP A 141 -11.32 12.80 37.67
C ASP A 141 -10.95 13.98 36.75
N GLU A 142 -11.87 14.94 36.59
CA GLU A 142 -11.65 16.12 35.76
C GLU A 142 -10.47 16.98 36.25
N ALA A 143 -10.20 17.01 37.55
CA ALA A 143 -9.08 17.75 38.13
C ALA A 143 -7.74 17.09 37.69
N ALA A 144 -7.70 15.75 37.62
CA ALA A 144 -6.52 15.04 37.09
C ALA A 144 -6.30 15.35 35.59
N VAL A 145 -7.37 15.45 34.78
CA VAL A 145 -7.27 15.88 33.38
C VAL A 145 -6.66 17.28 33.28
N ARG A 146 -7.11 18.25 34.11
CA ARG A 146 -6.55 19.62 34.13
C ARG A 146 -5.09 19.62 34.56
N ARG A 147 -4.70 18.80 35.55
CA ARG A 147 -3.28 18.63 35.95
C ARG A 147 -2.43 18.06 34.79
N ALA A 148 -2.94 17.07 34.08
CA ALA A 148 -2.27 16.52 32.90
C ALA A 148 -2.10 17.58 31.80
N ALA A 149 -3.14 18.38 31.54
CA ALA A 149 -3.08 19.50 30.59
C ALA A 149 -2.00 20.53 30.97
N ALA A 150 -1.83 20.84 32.25
CA ALA A 150 -0.76 21.73 32.69
C ALA A 150 0.63 21.18 32.37
N VAL A 151 0.86 19.89 32.61
CA VAL A 151 2.13 19.20 32.19
C VAL A 151 2.33 19.25 30.69
N PHE A 152 1.30 18.96 29.89
CA PHE A 152 1.40 19.03 28.43
C PHE A 152 1.72 20.44 27.93
N ARG A 153 1.16 21.45 28.57
CA ARG A 153 1.45 22.86 28.27
C ARG A 153 2.92 23.20 28.54
N GLU A 154 3.41 22.85 29.74
CA GLU A 154 4.80 23.09 30.14
C GLU A 154 5.81 22.40 29.22
N GLU A 155 5.47 21.19 28.77
CA GLU A 155 6.27 20.39 27.86
C GLU A 155 6.15 20.84 26.39
N GLY A 156 5.24 21.76 26.05
CA GLY A 156 5.01 22.23 24.69
C GLY A 156 4.48 21.12 23.78
N VAL A 157 3.54 20.31 24.28
CA VAL A 157 2.86 19.25 23.52
C VAL A 157 1.94 19.87 22.47
N GLY A 158 2.08 19.47 21.21
CA GLY A 158 1.27 19.94 20.08
C GLY A 158 0.09 19.06 19.74
N ALA A 159 0.08 17.80 20.22
CA ALA A 159 -1.02 16.86 19.99
C ALA A 159 -1.24 15.97 21.22
N VAL A 160 -2.49 15.56 21.49
CA VAL A 160 -2.81 14.65 22.59
C VAL A 160 -3.67 13.50 22.09
N ALA A 161 -3.20 12.27 22.32
CA ALA A 161 -3.99 11.05 22.20
C ALA A 161 -4.71 10.77 23.52
N VAL A 162 -6.02 10.53 23.47
CA VAL A 162 -6.82 10.11 24.64
C VAL A 162 -7.27 8.67 24.41
N SER A 163 -6.82 7.75 25.26
CA SER A 163 -7.15 6.33 25.15
C SER A 163 -7.44 5.74 26.52
N PHE A 164 -8.74 5.62 26.84
CA PHE A 164 -9.21 5.04 28.10
C PHE A 164 -9.65 3.58 27.88
N LEU A 165 -9.60 2.79 28.96
CA LEU A 165 -10.06 1.40 28.91
C LEU A 165 -11.55 1.34 28.54
N HIS A 166 -11.87 0.42 27.64
CA HIS A 166 -13.25 0.16 27.19
C HIS A 166 -14.01 1.35 26.61
N SER A 167 -13.30 2.43 26.21
CA SER A 167 -13.91 3.61 25.56
C SER A 167 -14.67 3.25 24.27
N TYR A 168 -14.29 2.18 23.58
CA TYR A 168 -15.02 1.64 22.43
C TYR A 168 -16.46 1.18 22.77
N ARG A 169 -16.74 0.92 24.05
CA ARG A 169 -18.10 0.61 24.55
C ARG A 169 -18.82 1.86 25.06
N ASN A 170 -18.09 2.75 25.70
CA ASN A 170 -18.61 4.00 26.24
C ASN A 170 -17.55 5.10 26.18
N GLY A 171 -17.61 5.93 25.16
CA GLY A 171 -16.68 7.04 24.92
C GLY A 171 -16.93 8.31 25.75
N ALA A 172 -17.86 8.29 26.72
CA ALA A 172 -18.26 9.50 27.47
C ALA A 172 -17.08 10.17 28.20
N HIS A 173 -16.20 9.37 28.83
CA HIS A 173 -15.03 9.90 29.54
C HIS A 173 -14.01 10.53 28.58
N GLU A 174 -13.76 9.93 27.39
CA GLU A 174 -12.86 10.51 26.41
C GLU A 174 -13.42 11.82 25.84
N ARG A 175 -14.72 11.89 25.54
CA ARG A 175 -15.36 13.14 25.09
C ARG A 175 -15.24 14.23 26.15
N ARG A 176 -15.50 13.89 27.42
CA ARG A 176 -15.39 14.88 28.51
C ARG A 176 -13.95 15.35 28.74
N ALA A 177 -12.99 14.41 28.67
CA ALA A 177 -11.56 14.76 28.73
C ALA A 177 -11.15 15.66 27.57
N ALA A 178 -11.64 15.40 26.35
CA ALA A 178 -11.37 16.24 25.20
C ALA A 178 -11.93 17.66 25.32
N GLU A 179 -13.13 17.85 25.91
CA GLU A 179 -13.67 19.17 26.21
C GLU A 179 -12.73 19.95 27.12
N ILE A 180 -12.29 19.33 28.22
CA ILE A 180 -11.38 19.95 29.18
C ILE A 180 -10.02 20.27 28.51
N LEU A 181 -9.48 19.35 27.71
CA LEU A 181 -8.24 19.58 27.02
C LEU A 181 -8.33 20.72 26.00
N ARG A 182 -9.45 20.89 25.28
CA ARG A 182 -9.66 22.04 24.38
C ARG A 182 -9.72 23.38 25.13
N GLU A 183 -10.33 23.39 26.35
CA GLU A 183 -10.34 24.56 27.21
C GLU A 183 -8.93 24.94 27.69
N GLU A 184 -8.16 23.92 28.13
CA GLU A 184 -6.86 24.14 28.80
C GLU A 184 -5.69 24.29 27.78
N LEU A 185 -5.80 23.74 26.60
CA LEU A 185 -4.75 23.70 25.58
C LEU A 185 -5.28 24.20 24.23
N PRO A 186 -5.58 25.48 24.08
CA PRO A 186 -6.06 26.02 22.80
C PRO A 186 -5.07 25.76 21.67
N GLY A 187 -5.56 25.23 20.55
CA GLY A 187 -4.73 24.94 19.37
C GLY A 187 -4.00 23.59 19.37
N VAL A 188 -4.15 22.77 20.42
CA VAL A 188 -3.63 21.41 20.45
C VAL A 188 -4.58 20.47 19.70
N THR A 189 -4.05 19.65 18.80
CA THR A 189 -4.85 18.63 18.10
C THR A 189 -5.14 17.45 19.01
N LEU A 190 -6.34 16.87 18.88
CA LEU A 190 -6.80 15.76 19.72
C LEU A 190 -7.21 14.56 18.86
N SER A 191 -6.85 13.36 19.31
CA SER A 191 -7.34 12.09 18.78
C SER A 191 -7.92 11.24 19.90
N LEU A 192 -9.17 10.79 19.74
CA LEU A 192 -9.91 10.01 20.73
C LEU A 192 -10.00 8.54 20.28
N SER A 193 -9.65 7.61 21.15
CA SER A 193 -9.50 6.22 20.75
C SER A 193 -10.81 5.58 20.30
N HIS A 194 -11.96 5.99 20.87
CA HIS A 194 -13.28 5.51 20.47
C HIS A 194 -13.73 6.03 19.09
N GLU A 195 -13.08 7.07 18.54
CA GLU A 195 -13.33 7.60 17.19
C GLU A 195 -12.33 7.03 16.18
N VAL A 196 -11.05 6.89 16.59
CA VAL A 196 -9.97 6.43 15.72
C VAL A 196 -10.06 4.92 15.46
N HIS A 197 -10.24 4.13 16.54
CA HIS A 197 -10.33 2.66 16.45
C HIS A 197 -11.28 2.11 17.52
N PRO A 198 -12.61 2.05 17.25
CA PRO A 198 -13.62 1.64 18.22
C PRO A 198 -13.68 0.12 18.44
N GLU A 199 -12.55 -0.52 18.58
CA GLU A 199 -12.43 -1.95 18.79
C GLU A 199 -11.68 -2.28 20.09
N PRO A 200 -11.87 -3.47 20.67
CA PRO A 200 -11.09 -3.94 21.82
C PRO A 200 -9.60 -4.05 21.46
N LYS A 201 -8.79 -4.50 22.42
CA LYS A 201 -7.32 -4.58 22.37
C LYS A 201 -6.69 -3.21 22.61
N GLU A 202 -6.44 -2.92 23.88
CA GLU A 202 -5.97 -1.61 24.34
C GLU A 202 -4.63 -1.19 23.76
N TYR A 203 -3.70 -2.13 23.49
CA TYR A 203 -2.42 -1.79 22.89
C TYR A 203 -2.58 -1.26 21.46
N GLU A 204 -3.26 -2.02 20.60
CA GLU A 204 -3.49 -1.62 19.21
C GLU A 204 -4.28 -0.34 19.12
N ARG A 205 -5.35 -0.20 19.92
CA ARG A 205 -6.16 1.00 19.97
C ARG A 205 -5.35 2.21 20.41
N THR A 206 -4.55 2.08 21.48
CA THR A 206 -3.71 3.17 22.00
C THR A 206 -2.62 3.54 21.01
N SER A 207 -1.91 2.56 20.43
CA SER A 207 -0.88 2.80 19.42
C SER A 207 -1.44 3.51 18.20
N THR A 208 -2.57 3.05 17.65
CA THR A 208 -3.23 3.68 16.50
C THR A 208 -3.65 5.11 16.80
N THR A 209 -4.21 5.36 18.00
CA THR A 209 -4.62 6.70 18.42
C THR A 209 -3.43 7.64 18.61
N VAL A 210 -2.32 7.12 19.09
CA VAL A 210 -1.07 7.87 19.20
C VAL A 210 -0.50 8.22 17.83
N LEU A 211 -0.48 7.24 16.89
CA LEU A 211 -0.05 7.49 15.51
C LEU A 211 -0.93 8.54 14.84
N ASP A 212 -2.25 8.46 15.04
CA ASP A 212 -3.20 9.43 14.51
C ASP A 212 -2.92 10.85 15.05
N ALA A 213 -2.81 11.00 16.36
CA ALA A 213 -2.49 12.28 16.98
C ALA A 213 -1.13 12.83 16.50
N TYR A 214 -0.14 11.93 16.35
CA TYR A 214 1.22 12.28 15.94
C TYR A 214 1.28 12.90 14.55
N VAL A 215 0.47 12.40 13.60
CA VAL A 215 0.47 12.87 12.20
C VAL A 215 -0.57 13.96 11.92
N LYS A 216 -1.55 14.15 12.80
CA LYS A 216 -2.77 14.91 12.53
C LYS A 216 -2.50 16.35 12.11
N ALA A 217 -1.71 17.10 12.87
CA ALA A 217 -1.41 18.49 12.56
C ALA A 217 -0.67 18.64 11.21
N VAL A 218 0.22 17.71 10.87
CA VAL A 218 0.97 17.69 9.60
C VAL A 218 0.03 17.39 8.44
N ALA A 219 -0.84 16.38 8.59
CA ALA A 219 -1.79 15.99 7.56
C ALA A 219 -2.86 17.08 7.32
N GLU A 220 -3.44 17.65 8.40
CA GLU A 220 -4.42 18.74 8.31
C GLU A 220 -3.84 19.94 7.55
N GLY A 221 -2.67 20.43 7.97
CA GLY A 221 -2.03 21.58 7.34
C GLY A 221 -1.67 21.33 5.88
N TYR A 222 -1.23 20.13 5.54
CA TYR A 222 -0.95 19.75 4.15
C TYR A 222 -2.21 19.73 3.29
N LEU A 223 -3.27 19.06 3.75
CA LEU A 223 -4.53 18.93 3.01
C LEU A 223 -5.22 20.29 2.82
N GLU A 224 -5.12 21.19 3.80
CA GLU A 224 -5.61 22.57 3.69
C GLU A 224 -4.86 23.35 2.61
N ARG A 225 -3.52 23.37 2.65
CA ARG A 225 -2.72 24.04 1.61
C ARG A 225 -2.95 23.48 0.21
N LEU A 226 -3.13 22.16 0.10
CA LEU A 226 -3.47 21.52 -1.16
C LEU A 226 -4.83 21.98 -1.69
N ALA A 227 -5.86 21.96 -0.85
CA ALA A 227 -7.21 22.40 -1.23
C ALA A 227 -7.24 23.89 -1.61
N GLU A 228 -6.58 24.75 -0.81
CA GLU A 228 -6.44 26.20 -1.11
C GLU A 228 -5.67 26.44 -2.40
N GLY A 229 -4.58 25.69 -2.64
CA GLY A 229 -3.78 25.78 -3.85
C GLY A 229 -4.57 25.43 -5.13
N LEU A 230 -5.42 24.41 -5.07
CA LEU A 230 -6.34 24.01 -6.13
C LEU A 230 -7.43 25.06 -6.35
N ALA A 231 -8.08 25.52 -5.27
CA ALA A 231 -9.13 26.53 -5.31
C ALA A 231 -8.62 27.86 -5.88
N GLY A 232 -7.39 28.27 -5.52
CA GLY A 232 -6.71 29.46 -6.03
C GLY A 232 -6.44 29.43 -7.54
N ARG A 233 -6.44 28.23 -8.16
CA ARG A 233 -6.25 28.00 -9.60
C ARG A 233 -7.53 27.71 -10.37
N GLY A 234 -8.68 27.85 -9.73
CA GLY A 234 -9.98 27.74 -10.39
C GLY A 234 -10.74 26.45 -10.09
N TYR A 235 -10.15 25.45 -9.42
CA TYR A 235 -10.88 24.23 -9.05
C TYR A 235 -11.99 24.54 -8.05
N ARG A 236 -13.21 24.08 -8.31
CA ARG A 236 -14.41 24.37 -7.49
C ARG A 236 -15.12 23.13 -7.00
N GLU A 237 -14.72 21.96 -7.49
CA GLU A 237 -15.34 20.69 -7.18
C GLU A 237 -14.68 20.04 -5.93
N ARG A 238 -15.09 18.82 -5.59
CA ARG A 238 -14.60 18.12 -4.40
C ARG A 238 -13.23 17.48 -4.64
N LEU A 239 -12.31 17.71 -3.69
CA LEU A 239 -11.06 16.98 -3.59
C LEU A 239 -11.29 15.70 -2.75
N PHE A 240 -10.95 14.55 -3.31
CA PHE A 240 -10.97 13.28 -2.60
C PHE A 240 -9.57 12.81 -2.25
N ILE A 241 -9.46 12.15 -1.11
CA ILE A 241 -8.21 11.59 -0.60
C ILE A 241 -8.33 10.07 -0.56
N MET A 242 -7.34 9.38 -1.12
CA MET A 242 -7.25 7.93 -1.07
C MET A 242 -6.95 7.45 0.33
N LEU A 243 -7.69 6.45 0.78
CA LEU A 243 -7.49 5.77 2.05
C LEU A 243 -6.72 4.45 1.86
N SER A 244 -6.13 3.98 2.93
CA SER A 244 -5.37 2.72 3.00
C SER A 244 -6.17 1.47 2.62
N ASN A 245 -7.50 1.52 2.75
CA ASN A 245 -8.41 0.41 2.46
C ASN A 245 -8.85 0.33 0.99
N GLY A 246 -8.32 1.19 0.12
CA GLY A 246 -8.68 1.24 -1.30
C GLY A 246 -9.90 2.08 -1.63
N GLY A 247 -10.53 2.71 -0.64
CA GLY A 247 -11.59 3.68 -0.85
C GLY A 247 -11.07 5.11 -0.87
N THR A 248 -11.89 6.04 -1.36
CA THR A 248 -11.62 7.47 -1.30
C THR A 248 -12.58 8.17 -0.34
N ALA A 249 -12.13 9.25 0.30
CA ALA A 249 -12.91 10.05 1.24
C ALA A 249 -12.74 11.55 0.94
N THR A 250 -13.68 12.36 1.43
CA THR A 250 -13.51 13.81 1.38
C THR A 250 -12.34 14.28 2.25
N VAL A 251 -11.79 15.46 1.95
CA VAL A 251 -10.73 16.08 2.76
C VAL A 251 -11.10 16.14 4.24
N GLU A 252 -12.35 16.53 4.55
CA GLU A 252 -12.81 16.65 5.93
C GLU A 252 -12.82 15.30 6.68
N THR A 253 -13.21 14.23 5.99
CA THR A 253 -13.16 12.87 6.56
C THR A 253 -11.71 12.41 6.77
N ALA A 254 -10.84 12.67 5.80
CA ALA A 254 -9.42 12.32 5.86
C ALA A 254 -8.67 13.08 6.98
N LYS A 255 -8.99 14.36 7.20
CA LYS A 255 -8.44 15.17 8.30
C LYS A 255 -8.87 14.65 9.68
N ARG A 256 -10.08 14.10 9.80
CA ARG A 256 -10.59 13.62 11.10
C ARG A 256 -9.78 12.42 11.64
N VAL A 257 -9.40 11.47 10.77
CA VAL A 257 -8.62 10.28 11.14
C VAL A 257 -7.51 10.05 10.11
N PRO A 258 -6.46 10.90 10.11
CA PRO A 258 -5.43 10.88 9.06
C PRO A 258 -4.54 9.62 9.06
N VAL A 259 -4.51 8.84 10.13
CA VAL A 259 -3.82 7.54 10.11
C VAL A 259 -4.39 6.58 9.04
N GLN A 260 -5.63 6.79 8.58
CA GLN A 260 -6.24 6.04 7.48
C GLN A 260 -5.69 6.39 6.08
N ILE A 261 -4.82 7.40 5.96
CA ILE A 261 -4.17 7.75 4.69
C ILE A 261 -2.85 6.97 4.50
N VAL A 262 -2.37 6.28 5.53
CA VAL A 262 -1.14 5.48 5.46
C VAL A 262 -1.22 4.51 4.26
N GLU A 263 -0.13 4.35 3.50
CA GLU A 263 -0.07 3.46 2.32
C GLU A 263 -1.12 3.75 1.21
N SER A 264 -1.61 5.00 1.09
CA SER A 264 -2.64 5.36 0.10
C SER A 264 -2.19 5.23 -1.36
N GLY A 265 -0.95 5.60 -1.70
CA GLY A 265 -0.39 5.44 -3.05
C GLY A 265 -0.31 3.96 -3.48
N PRO A 266 0.30 3.07 -2.68
CA PRO A 266 0.28 1.63 -2.95
C PRO A 266 -1.11 1.04 -3.09
N ALA A 267 -2.07 1.48 -2.26
CA ALA A 267 -3.45 1.05 -2.37
C ALA A 267 -4.06 1.40 -3.73
N ALA A 268 -3.77 2.61 -4.24
CA ALA A 268 -4.20 3.01 -5.58
C ALA A 268 -3.58 2.13 -6.69
N GLY A 269 -2.30 1.77 -6.57
CA GLY A 269 -1.65 0.84 -7.50
C GLY A 269 -2.32 -0.53 -7.53
N VAL A 270 -2.73 -1.05 -6.37
CA VAL A 270 -3.47 -2.32 -6.27
C VAL A 270 -4.86 -2.21 -6.91
N GLU A 271 -5.58 -1.09 -6.70
CA GLU A 271 -6.87 -0.85 -7.36
C GLU A 271 -6.72 -0.79 -8.88
N ALA A 272 -5.66 -0.17 -9.39
CA ALA A 272 -5.37 -0.20 -10.82
C ALA A 272 -5.13 -1.63 -11.34
N ALA A 273 -4.31 -2.43 -10.64
CA ALA A 273 -4.07 -3.82 -11.02
C ALA A 273 -5.37 -4.65 -10.99
N ALA A 274 -6.22 -4.46 -9.99
CA ALA A 274 -7.52 -5.10 -9.91
C ALA A 274 -8.46 -4.65 -11.04
N TYR A 275 -8.45 -3.37 -11.39
CA TYR A 275 -9.23 -2.81 -12.50
C TYR A 275 -8.84 -3.44 -13.85
N PHE A 276 -7.55 -3.41 -14.20
CA PHE A 276 -7.08 -4.00 -15.45
C PHE A 276 -7.24 -5.53 -15.46
N GLY A 277 -7.03 -6.19 -14.31
CA GLY A 277 -7.28 -7.64 -14.18
C GLY A 277 -8.72 -8.01 -14.47
N ARG A 278 -9.70 -7.27 -13.93
CA ARG A 278 -11.13 -7.48 -14.23
C ARG A 278 -11.44 -7.30 -15.71
N LEU A 279 -10.92 -6.22 -16.32
CA LEU A 279 -11.15 -5.95 -17.75
C LEU A 279 -10.51 -7.00 -18.66
N ALA A 280 -9.34 -7.52 -18.28
CA ALA A 280 -8.62 -8.57 -19.01
C ALA A 280 -9.16 -9.99 -18.70
N GLY A 281 -10.16 -10.14 -17.83
CA GLY A 281 -10.70 -11.44 -17.44
C GLY A 281 -9.72 -12.31 -16.66
N ILE A 282 -8.83 -11.70 -15.88
CA ILE A 282 -7.85 -12.41 -15.04
C ILE A 282 -8.41 -12.56 -13.63
N ASP A 283 -8.74 -13.77 -13.23
CA ASP A 283 -9.36 -14.05 -11.94
C ASP A 283 -8.37 -13.98 -10.77
N SER A 284 -7.12 -14.39 -10.99
CA SER A 284 -6.09 -14.44 -9.96
C SER A 284 -4.80 -13.81 -10.47
N LEU A 285 -4.34 -12.75 -9.82
CA LEU A 285 -3.13 -12.06 -10.21
C LEU A 285 -2.27 -11.66 -8.99
N LEU A 286 -0.99 -11.46 -9.27
CA LEU A 286 -0.02 -10.83 -8.38
C LEU A 286 0.30 -9.44 -8.93
N SER A 287 -0.16 -8.39 -8.25
CA SER A 287 0.26 -7.02 -8.58
C SER A 287 1.72 -6.83 -8.19
N PHE A 288 2.50 -6.21 -9.05
CA PHE A 288 3.91 -5.90 -8.84
C PHE A 288 4.17 -4.43 -9.20
N ASP A 289 4.38 -3.63 -8.17
CA ASP A 289 4.76 -2.21 -8.29
C ASP A 289 6.21 -2.03 -7.86
N MET A 290 7.07 -1.52 -8.74
CA MET A 290 8.43 -1.18 -8.40
C MET A 290 8.75 0.26 -8.81
N GLY A 291 8.96 1.07 -7.80
CA GLY A 291 9.40 2.46 -7.94
C GLY A 291 10.91 2.64 -7.76
N GLY A 292 11.30 3.85 -7.37
CA GLY A 292 12.72 4.16 -7.11
C GLY A 292 13.25 3.59 -5.80
N THR A 293 12.40 3.38 -4.78
CA THR A 293 12.84 3.02 -3.42
C THR A 293 12.43 1.62 -3.01
N THR A 294 11.19 1.23 -3.33
CA THR A 294 10.60 -0.03 -2.88
C THR A 294 9.88 -0.75 -4.02
N ALA A 295 9.75 -2.07 -3.86
CA ALA A 295 8.84 -2.90 -4.63
C ALA A 295 7.71 -3.39 -3.72
N LYS A 296 6.48 -3.45 -4.26
CA LYS A 296 5.28 -3.84 -3.54
C LYS A 296 4.52 -4.89 -4.32
N LEU A 297 4.04 -5.91 -3.60
CA LEU A 297 3.26 -7.00 -4.20
C LEU A 297 1.97 -7.21 -3.40
N CYS A 298 0.88 -7.53 -4.10
CA CYS A 298 -0.40 -7.89 -3.51
C CYS A 298 -1.10 -8.95 -4.36
N ILE A 299 -1.72 -9.93 -3.70
CA ILE A 299 -2.57 -10.91 -4.38
C ILE A 299 -3.95 -10.29 -4.58
N VAL A 300 -4.47 -10.39 -5.80
CA VAL A 300 -5.83 -9.98 -6.16
C VAL A 300 -6.56 -11.19 -6.73
N GLU A 301 -7.71 -11.54 -6.15
CA GLU A 301 -8.55 -12.65 -6.57
C GLU A 301 -9.97 -12.18 -6.87
N HIS A 302 -10.53 -12.62 -7.99
CA HIS A 302 -11.87 -12.22 -8.44
C HIS A 302 -12.08 -10.70 -8.43
N GLY A 303 -11.02 -9.96 -8.80
CA GLY A 303 -11.00 -8.50 -8.82
C GLY A 303 -10.98 -7.83 -7.44
N ARG A 304 -10.68 -8.58 -6.37
CA ARG A 304 -10.57 -8.08 -4.99
C ARG A 304 -9.16 -8.32 -4.45
N ALA A 305 -8.54 -7.29 -3.97
CA ALA A 305 -7.23 -7.36 -3.32
C ALA A 305 -7.34 -7.93 -1.90
N ALA A 306 -6.34 -8.70 -1.50
CA ALA A 306 -6.20 -9.18 -0.13
C ALA A 306 -6.08 -8.00 0.85
N ARG A 307 -6.77 -8.08 1.99
CA ARG A 307 -6.77 -7.03 3.02
C ARG A 307 -6.34 -7.57 4.37
N THR A 308 -5.71 -6.72 5.17
CA THR A 308 -5.39 -6.97 6.58
C THR A 308 -5.87 -5.80 7.43
N ARG A 309 -6.13 -6.07 8.72
CA ARG A 309 -6.51 -5.04 9.71
C ARG A 309 -5.40 -4.75 10.70
N THR A 310 -4.28 -5.43 10.56
CA THR A 310 -3.11 -5.28 11.40
C THR A 310 -1.95 -4.85 10.53
N TYR A 311 -1.78 -3.54 10.39
CA TYR A 311 -0.62 -2.97 9.75
C TYR A 311 0.41 -2.57 10.82
N GLU A 312 1.67 -2.80 10.57
CA GLU A 312 2.75 -2.37 11.44
C GLU A 312 3.65 -1.39 10.70
N VAL A 313 3.73 -0.19 11.21
CA VAL A 313 4.63 0.87 10.70
C VAL A 313 6.00 0.72 11.35
N ASP A 314 7.05 1.15 10.67
CA ASP A 314 8.43 1.17 11.22
C ASP A 314 8.93 -0.21 11.67
N ARG A 315 8.67 -1.25 10.84
CA ARG A 315 9.12 -2.62 11.12
C ARG A 315 10.65 -2.71 11.12
N GLN A 316 11.20 -3.21 12.22
CA GLN A 316 12.62 -3.50 12.34
C GLN A 316 13.02 -4.77 11.56
N HIS A 317 12.10 -5.71 11.41
CA HIS A 317 12.27 -6.94 10.65
C HIS A 317 11.03 -7.24 9.80
N ARG A 318 11.21 -7.28 8.47
CA ARG A 318 10.12 -7.39 7.48
C ARG A 318 9.16 -8.55 7.73
N PHE A 319 9.67 -9.75 7.98
CA PHE A 319 8.87 -10.97 8.09
C PHE A 319 8.55 -11.37 9.55
N LYS A 320 8.85 -10.51 10.51
CA LYS A 320 8.59 -10.77 11.93
C LYS A 320 7.49 -9.86 12.43
N SER A 321 6.29 -10.42 12.62
CA SER A 321 5.18 -9.71 13.24
C SER A 321 5.52 -9.30 14.67
N GLY A 322 5.13 -8.09 15.08
CA GLY A 322 5.49 -7.50 16.36
C GLY A 322 6.79 -6.71 16.35
N SER A 323 7.46 -6.60 15.18
CA SER A 323 8.68 -5.80 15.04
C SER A 323 8.42 -4.33 14.69
N GLY A 324 7.18 -3.94 14.43
CA GLY A 324 6.74 -2.57 14.13
C GLY A 324 5.71 -2.04 15.11
N LEU A 325 5.33 -0.78 14.94
CA LEU A 325 4.26 -0.14 15.71
C LEU A 325 2.91 -0.49 15.07
N PRO A 326 1.96 -1.08 15.80
CA PRO A 326 0.67 -1.43 15.24
C PRO A 326 -0.17 -0.18 14.92
N ALA A 327 -0.66 -0.12 13.70
CA ALA A 327 -1.71 0.75 13.23
C ALA A 327 -2.89 -0.14 12.83
N ALA A 328 -3.91 -0.18 13.69
CA ALA A 328 -5.10 -0.98 13.47
C ALA A 328 -6.07 -0.26 12.54
N VAL A 329 -5.67 -0.12 11.29
CA VAL A 329 -6.46 0.43 10.19
C VAL A 329 -6.56 -0.61 9.07
N PRO A 330 -7.69 -0.69 8.35
CA PRO A 330 -7.80 -1.56 7.20
C PRO A 330 -6.82 -1.11 6.10
N VAL A 331 -5.93 -2.01 5.69
CA VAL A 331 -4.99 -1.78 4.59
C VAL A 331 -5.02 -2.96 3.63
N TYR A 332 -4.54 -2.77 2.40
CA TYR A 332 -4.20 -3.92 1.57
C TYR A 332 -3.06 -4.72 2.20
N ASP A 333 -3.15 -6.04 2.07
CA ASP A 333 -2.11 -6.94 2.56
C ASP A 333 -0.94 -6.94 1.58
N LEU A 334 -0.11 -5.91 1.70
CA LEU A 334 1.02 -5.63 0.84
C LEU A 334 2.30 -6.26 1.38
N LEU A 335 3.01 -6.98 0.53
CA LEU A 335 4.41 -7.27 0.77
C LEU A 335 5.24 -6.08 0.26
N GLU A 336 5.87 -5.34 1.15
CA GLU A 336 6.81 -4.29 0.78
C GLU A 336 8.26 -4.81 0.82
N ILE A 337 9.04 -4.54 -0.22
CA ILE A 337 10.43 -4.96 -0.37
C ILE A 337 11.29 -3.71 -0.56
N GLY A 338 12.33 -3.51 0.25
CA GLY A 338 13.33 -2.44 0.10
C GLY A 338 14.23 -2.71 -1.13
N ALA A 339 13.60 -2.83 -2.28
CA ALA A 339 14.21 -3.04 -3.58
C ALA A 339 13.55 -2.11 -4.58
N GLY A 340 14.31 -1.21 -5.17
CA GLY A 340 13.82 -0.24 -6.16
C GLY A 340 14.94 0.17 -7.09
N GLY A 341 14.64 1.00 -8.08
CA GLY A 341 15.64 1.49 -9.03
C GLY A 341 16.81 2.24 -8.37
N GLY A 342 16.56 2.92 -7.25
CA GLY A 342 17.58 3.62 -6.46
C GLY A 342 18.30 2.76 -5.42
N SER A 343 18.01 1.46 -5.32
CA SER A 343 18.69 0.58 -4.36
C SER A 343 20.19 0.54 -4.62
N ILE A 344 20.98 0.84 -3.60
CA ILE A 344 22.42 0.94 -3.68
C ILE A 344 23.04 -0.46 -3.68
N ALA A 345 23.93 -0.70 -4.63
CA ALA A 345 24.75 -1.91 -4.68
C ALA A 345 26.11 -1.69 -4.02
N ARG A 346 26.57 -2.66 -3.25
CA ARG A 346 27.87 -2.66 -2.57
C ARG A 346 28.49 -4.05 -2.52
N VAL A 347 29.76 -4.13 -2.23
CA VAL A 347 30.43 -5.40 -1.96
C VAL A 347 30.58 -5.53 -0.44
N ASP A 348 30.20 -6.69 0.09
CA ASP A 348 30.34 -6.99 1.53
C ASP A 348 31.75 -7.49 1.90
N ASP A 349 31.98 -7.74 3.19
CA ASP A 349 33.27 -8.21 3.71
C ASP A 349 33.69 -9.60 3.19
N LEU A 350 32.77 -10.34 2.56
CA LEU A 350 33.01 -11.63 1.94
C LEU A 350 33.31 -11.52 0.44
N GLY A 351 33.29 -10.30 -0.11
CA GLY A 351 33.51 -10.04 -1.52
C GLY A 351 32.27 -10.31 -2.41
N LEU A 352 31.07 -10.39 -1.82
CA LEU A 352 29.82 -10.64 -2.53
C LEU A 352 29.05 -9.33 -2.78
N ILE A 353 28.46 -9.21 -3.96
CA ILE A 353 27.60 -8.08 -4.28
C ILE A 353 26.30 -8.18 -3.47
N GLN A 354 25.97 -7.09 -2.76
CA GLN A 354 24.71 -6.89 -2.05
C GLN A 354 23.94 -5.72 -2.67
N VAL A 355 22.61 -5.84 -2.76
CA VAL A 355 21.75 -4.80 -3.32
C VAL A 355 20.68 -4.41 -2.29
N GLY A 356 20.63 -3.13 -1.95
CA GLY A 356 19.76 -2.62 -0.89
C GLY A 356 20.25 -3.01 0.52
N PRO A 357 19.41 -2.79 1.56
CA PRO A 357 18.11 -2.10 1.54
C PRO A 357 18.22 -0.57 1.36
N ASP A 358 19.45 0.00 1.46
CA ASP A 358 19.67 1.43 1.33
C ASP A 358 19.35 1.91 -0.09
N SER A 359 18.71 3.08 -0.20
CA SER A 359 18.37 3.73 -1.46
C SER A 359 19.03 5.09 -1.59
N ALA A 360 19.47 5.43 -2.80
CA ALA A 360 19.99 6.75 -3.12
C ALA A 360 18.88 7.82 -3.20
N GLY A 361 17.62 7.42 -3.18
CA GLY A 361 16.48 8.34 -3.33
C GLY A 361 16.47 9.07 -4.67
N SER A 362 15.90 10.28 -4.68
CA SER A 362 15.92 11.18 -5.84
C SER A 362 17.11 12.14 -5.82
N ALA A 363 17.61 12.50 -4.65
CA ALA A 363 18.76 13.38 -4.42
C ALA A 363 19.59 12.81 -3.25
N PRO A 364 20.89 12.49 -3.46
CA PRO A 364 21.65 12.71 -4.69
C PRO A 364 21.26 11.78 -5.86
N GLY A 365 20.49 10.72 -5.62
CA GLY A 365 19.97 9.79 -6.62
C GLY A 365 21.03 8.83 -7.20
N PRO A 366 20.65 8.01 -8.20
CA PRO A 366 21.56 7.22 -9.02
C PRO A 366 22.68 8.04 -9.62
N ALA A 367 23.86 7.43 -9.81
CA ALA A 367 25.01 8.12 -10.39
C ALA A 367 24.69 8.68 -11.80
N CYS A 368 23.91 7.97 -12.58
CA CYS A 368 23.49 8.38 -13.92
C CYS A 368 22.57 9.61 -13.95
N TYR A 369 21.98 10.03 -12.83
CA TYR A 369 21.14 11.23 -12.80
C TYR A 369 21.95 12.53 -12.85
N GLY A 370 23.25 12.46 -12.54
CA GLY A 370 24.11 13.65 -12.55
C GLY A 370 23.81 14.67 -11.46
N LEU A 371 23.05 14.26 -10.40
CA LEU A 371 22.64 15.14 -9.30
C LEU A 371 23.57 15.00 -8.06
N GLY A 372 24.72 14.36 -8.22
CA GLY A 372 25.72 14.19 -7.15
C GLY A 372 25.80 12.78 -6.57
N GLY A 373 24.98 11.84 -7.03
CA GLY A 373 25.09 10.42 -6.70
C GLY A 373 26.41 9.83 -7.17
N ALA A 374 27.06 9.02 -6.32
CA ALA A 374 28.34 8.39 -6.62
C ALA A 374 28.34 6.87 -6.44
N ALA A 375 27.40 6.35 -5.65
CA ALA A 375 27.23 4.91 -5.44
C ALA A 375 26.43 4.29 -6.59
N PRO A 376 26.78 3.07 -7.04
CA PRO A 376 26.04 2.37 -8.08
C PRO A 376 24.67 1.93 -7.55
N THR A 377 23.63 2.08 -8.37
CA THR A 377 22.27 1.67 -8.06
C THR A 377 21.76 0.65 -9.08
N VAL A 378 20.56 0.10 -8.84
CA VAL A 378 19.86 -0.74 -9.81
C VAL A 378 19.63 0.01 -11.12
N THR A 379 19.22 1.30 -11.08
CA THR A 379 19.06 2.13 -12.29
C THR A 379 20.36 2.29 -13.07
N ASP A 380 21.50 2.46 -12.38
CA ASP A 380 22.81 2.52 -13.04
C ASP A 380 23.15 1.19 -13.72
N ALA A 381 22.87 0.08 -13.05
CA ALA A 381 23.07 -1.25 -13.63
C ALA A 381 22.18 -1.47 -14.87
N ASP A 382 20.89 -1.14 -14.82
CA ASP A 382 19.95 -1.27 -15.94
C ASP A 382 20.36 -0.40 -17.14
N LEU A 383 20.93 0.78 -16.88
CA LEU A 383 21.48 1.63 -17.92
C LEU A 383 22.75 1.03 -18.56
N VAL A 384 23.67 0.47 -17.77
CA VAL A 384 24.87 -0.23 -18.25
C VAL A 384 24.48 -1.45 -19.09
N LEU A 385 23.45 -2.19 -18.68
CA LEU A 385 22.91 -3.35 -19.39
C LEU A 385 22.16 -2.97 -20.68
N GLY A 386 21.97 -1.67 -20.95
CA GLY A 386 21.29 -1.18 -22.15
C GLY A 386 19.76 -1.25 -22.09
N TYR A 387 19.17 -1.63 -20.95
CA TYR A 387 17.72 -1.70 -20.80
C TYR A 387 17.09 -0.33 -20.86
N LEU A 388 17.70 0.68 -20.21
CA LEU A 388 17.25 2.05 -20.24
C LEU A 388 17.88 2.86 -21.38
N ASN A 389 17.10 3.81 -21.91
CA ASN A 389 17.56 4.74 -22.94
C ASN A 389 18.05 6.02 -22.27
N PRO A 390 19.36 6.37 -22.41
CA PRO A 390 19.90 7.58 -21.79
C PRO A 390 19.23 8.87 -22.29
N ASP A 391 18.70 8.88 -23.51
CA ASP A 391 18.13 10.07 -24.16
C ASP A 391 16.60 10.12 -24.07
N TYR A 392 15.96 9.08 -23.52
CA TYR A 392 14.47 8.98 -23.49
C TYR A 392 13.91 8.82 -22.07
N PHE A 393 14.72 8.98 -21.06
CA PHE A 393 14.23 8.89 -19.67
C PHE A 393 13.27 10.04 -19.36
N LEU A 394 12.11 9.71 -18.74
CA LEU A 394 10.98 10.66 -18.56
C LEU A 394 10.51 11.30 -19.88
N GLY A 395 10.50 10.53 -20.96
CA GLY A 395 10.12 11.04 -22.29
C GLY A 395 11.11 12.05 -22.86
N GLY A 396 12.41 11.94 -22.49
CA GLY A 396 13.49 12.82 -22.96
C GLY A 396 13.66 14.09 -22.12
N ARG A 397 12.93 14.25 -20.99
CA ARG A 397 13.08 15.42 -20.11
C ARG A 397 14.33 15.35 -19.23
N MET A 398 14.86 14.17 -19.04
CA MET A 398 16.07 13.93 -18.27
C MET A 398 17.01 13.02 -19.07
N ALA A 399 18.19 13.50 -19.35
CA ALA A 399 19.25 12.68 -19.93
C ALA A 399 19.99 11.93 -18.82
N LEU A 400 20.31 10.66 -19.06
CA LEU A 400 21.10 9.84 -18.13
C LEU A 400 22.56 9.78 -18.56
N ASP A 401 23.48 10.02 -17.62
CA ASP A 401 24.93 9.88 -17.86
C ASP A 401 25.37 8.43 -17.72
N ARG A 402 25.41 7.71 -18.86
CA ARG A 402 25.87 6.31 -18.91
C ARG A 402 27.31 6.16 -18.42
N ALA A 403 28.19 7.11 -18.73
CA ALA A 403 29.59 7.05 -18.30
C ALA A 403 29.69 7.21 -16.76
N ALA A 404 28.84 7.99 -16.12
CA ALA A 404 28.78 8.07 -14.66
C ALA A 404 28.33 6.74 -14.04
N ALA A 405 27.31 6.08 -14.63
CA ALA A 405 26.89 4.74 -14.19
C ALA A 405 28.00 3.71 -14.31
N GLU A 406 28.69 3.65 -15.47
CA GLU A 406 29.80 2.74 -15.71
C GLU A 406 30.93 2.97 -14.69
N ARG A 407 31.33 4.22 -14.44
CA ARG A 407 32.36 4.56 -13.43
C ARG A 407 31.92 4.16 -12.02
N ALA A 408 30.65 4.33 -11.66
CA ALA A 408 30.16 3.94 -10.33
C ALA A 408 30.21 2.42 -10.15
N VAL A 409 29.75 1.64 -11.15
CA VAL A 409 29.80 0.16 -11.15
C VAL A 409 31.25 -0.31 -11.14
N GLU A 410 32.16 0.27 -11.96
CA GLU A 410 33.57 -0.08 -12.03
C GLU A 410 34.23 0.07 -10.67
N ARG A 411 34.16 1.28 -10.09
CA ARG A 411 34.87 1.66 -8.86
C ARG A 411 34.39 0.91 -7.61
N HIS A 412 33.07 0.71 -7.49
CA HIS A 412 32.50 0.18 -6.25
C HIS A 412 32.21 -1.32 -6.29
N LEU A 413 32.12 -1.93 -7.48
CA LEU A 413 31.77 -3.34 -7.62
C LEU A 413 32.83 -4.11 -8.41
N ALA A 414 33.17 -3.71 -9.65
CA ALA A 414 34.06 -4.45 -10.52
C ALA A 414 35.48 -4.56 -9.96
N GLU A 415 36.08 -3.44 -9.50
CA GLU A 415 37.41 -3.43 -8.88
C GLU A 415 37.51 -4.33 -7.65
N ALA A 416 36.44 -4.37 -6.81
CA ALA A 416 36.44 -5.14 -5.57
C ALA A 416 36.19 -6.65 -5.80
N THR A 417 35.43 -7.01 -6.85
CA THR A 417 35.06 -8.41 -7.15
C THR A 417 35.91 -9.07 -8.21
N GLY A 418 36.65 -8.27 -8.99
CA GLY A 418 37.40 -8.76 -10.17
C GLY A 418 36.52 -9.07 -11.38
N LEU A 419 35.25 -8.71 -11.36
CA LEU A 419 34.32 -8.87 -12.48
C LEU A 419 34.50 -7.76 -13.53
N MET A 420 34.07 -8.01 -14.77
CA MET A 420 33.90 -6.92 -15.72
C MET A 420 32.71 -6.03 -15.33
N VAL A 421 32.70 -4.76 -15.75
CA VAL A 421 31.63 -3.80 -15.48
C VAL A 421 30.25 -4.34 -15.87
N LEU A 422 30.16 -4.97 -17.05
CA LEU A 422 28.93 -5.57 -17.54
C LEU A 422 28.47 -6.75 -16.66
N GLU A 423 29.38 -7.58 -16.21
CA GLU A 423 29.09 -8.72 -15.32
C GLU A 423 28.63 -8.26 -13.95
N ALA A 424 29.28 -7.22 -13.38
CA ALA A 424 28.90 -6.63 -12.13
C ALA A 424 27.50 -6.00 -12.23
N ALA A 425 27.20 -5.27 -13.30
CA ALA A 425 25.86 -4.72 -13.55
C ALA A 425 24.80 -5.82 -13.70
N ALA A 426 25.10 -6.90 -14.44
CA ALA A 426 24.22 -8.05 -14.55
C ALA A 426 23.99 -8.73 -13.20
N GLY A 427 25.04 -8.82 -12.36
CA GLY A 427 24.94 -9.30 -10.99
C GLY A 427 23.99 -8.47 -10.12
N VAL A 428 24.05 -7.15 -10.21
CA VAL A 428 23.13 -6.25 -9.48
C VAL A 428 21.67 -6.51 -9.89
N HIS A 429 21.39 -6.55 -11.21
CA HIS A 429 20.05 -6.82 -11.74
C HIS A 429 19.51 -8.19 -11.31
N GLU A 430 20.34 -9.23 -11.39
CA GLU A 430 19.94 -10.60 -10.99
C GLU A 430 19.71 -10.73 -9.48
N ILE A 431 20.55 -10.09 -8.63
CA ILE A 431 20.43 -10.14 -7.18
C ILE A 431 19.15 -9.44 -6.73
N VAL A 432 18.84 -8.24 -7.27
CA VAL A 432 17.60 -7.55 -6.90
C VAL A 432 16.37 -8.36 -7.31
N ASN A 433 16.36 -8.99 -8.48
CA ASN A 433 15.30 -9.88 -8.93
C ASN A 433 15.16 -11.11 -8.02
N GLU A 434 16.27 -11.72 -7.57
CA GLU A 434 16.21 -12.87 -6.65
C GLU A 434 15.73 -12.46 -5.27
N ASN A 435 16.17 -11.30 -4.75
CA ASN A 435 15.68 -10.77 -3.47
C ASN A 435 14.16 -10.55 -3.50
N MET A 436 13.63 -10.00 -4.59
CA MET A 436 12.20 -9.83 -4.78
C MET A 436 11.48 -11.18 -4.92
N ALA A 437 12.04 -12.11 -5.71
CA ALA A 437 11.45 -13.44 -5.91
C ALA A 437 11.41 -14.25 -4.61
N ALA A 438 12.48 -14.23 -3.81
CA ALA A 438 12.53 -14.92 -2.52
C ALA A 438 11.46 -14.40 -1.56
N ALA A 439 11.32 -13.08 -1.45
CA ALA A 439 10.29 -12.46 -0.62
C ALA A 439 8.86 -12.79 -1.13
N ALA A 440 8.65 -12.71 -2.44
CA ALA A 440 7.35 -13.00 -3.05
C ALA A 440 6.94 -14.47 -2.88
N ARG A 441 7.89 -15.43 -2.98
CA ARG A 441 7.59 -16.86 -2.75
C ARG A 441 7.07 -17.09 -1.34
N VAL A 442 7.69 -16.49 -0.33
CA VAL A 442 7.24 -16.60 1.06
C VAL A 442 5.83 -16.03 1.20
N TYR A 443 5.61 -14.82 0.70
CA TYR A 443 4.31 -14.16 0.78
C TYR A 443 3.18 -14.96 0.11
N VAL A 444 3.41 -15.45 -1.13
CA VAL A 444 2.40 -16.24 -1.87
C VAL A 444 2.13 -17.57 -1.16
N ALA A 445 3.19 -18.21 -0.63
CA ALA A 445 3.06 -19.47 0.12
C ALA A 445 2.30 -19.30 1.44
N GLU A 446 2.53 -18.19 2.18
CA GLU A 446 1.77 -17.86 3.41
C GLU A 446 0.26 -17.69 3.15
N LYS A 447 -0.11 -17.32 1.92
CA LYS A 447 -1.51 -17.24 1.47
C LYS A 447 -2.05 -18.56 0.94
N GLY A 448 -1.28 -19.64 1.01
CA GLY A 448 -1.67 -20.96 0.52
C GLY A 448 -1.79 -21.04 -1.00
N LYS A 449 -1.07 -20.20 -1.75
CA LYS A 449 -1.12 -20.09 -3.21
C LYS A 449 0.16 -20.57 -3.86
N ALA A 450 0.07 -20.95 -5.13
CA ALA A 450 1.22 -21.24 -5.98
C ALA A 450 1.43 -20.10 -7.00
N PRO A 451 2.64 -19.53 -7.14
CA PRO A 451 2.88 -18.48 -8.11
C PRO A 451 2.57 -18.88 -9.56
N SER A 452 2.64 -20.16 -9.88
CA SER A 452 2.29 -20.71 -11.20
C SER A 452 0.80 -20.59 -11.56
N GLU A 453 -0.06 -20.29 -10.59
CA GLU A 453 -1.50 -20.07 -10.79
C GLU A 453 -1.84 -18.59 -10.97
N LEU A 454 -0.86 -17.70 -10.78
CA LEU A 454 -1.04 -16.25 -10.82
C LEU A 454 -0.49 -15.66 -12.12
N SER A 455 -1.22 -14.72 -12.71
CA SER A 455 -0.67 -13.80 -13.70
C SER A 455 -0.03 -12.61 -12.97
N MET A 456 1.16 -12.16 -13.39
CA MET A 456 1.76 -10.97 -12.82
C MET A 456 1.25 -9.72 -13.56
N VAL A 457 0.77 -8.71 -12.83
CA VAL A 457 0.46 -7.37 -13.38
C VAL A 457 1.51 -6.42 -12.88
N ALA A 458 2.39 -5.94 -13.79
CA ALA A 458 3.56 -5.15 -13.44
C ALA A 458 3.41 -3.69 -13.83
N PHE A 459 3.81 -2.81 -12.92
CA PHE A 459 3.79 -1.36 -13.10
C PHE A 459 4.82 -0.67 -12.18
N GLY A 460 4.79 0.66 -12.14
CA GLY A 460 5.83 1.47 -11.52
C GLY A 460 6.96 1.81 -12.49
N GLY A 461 7.73 2.86 -12.20
CA GLY A 461 8.76 3.36 -13.12
C GLY A 461 9.87 2.35 -13.43
N ALA A 462 10.22 1.49 -12.47
CA ALA A 462 11.24 0.43 -12.62
C ALA A 462 10.63 -0.97 -12.82
N GLY A 463 9.35 -1.18 -12.45
CA GLY A 463 8.71 -2.49 -12.44
C GLY A 463 8.81 -3.25 -13.76
N PRO A 464 8.38 -2.69 -14.89
CA PRO A 464 8.37 -3.42 -16.17
C PRO A 464 9.74 -3.87 -16.68
N VAL A 465 10.84 -3.22 -16.28
CA VAL A 465 12.22 -3.66 -16.61
C VAL A 465 12.54 -5.00 -15.95
N HIS A 466 12.09 -5.18 -14.70
CA HIS A 466 12.39 -6.37 -13.89
C HIS A 466 11.33 -7.47 -13.99
N ALA A 467 10.12 -7.13 -14.47
CA ALA A 467 8.93 -7.96 -14.36
C ALA A 467 9.07 -9.34 -15.02
N ALA A 468 9.63 -9.42 -16.24
CA ALA A 468 9.79 -10.70 -16.93
C ALA A 468 10.79 -11.60 -16.21
N GLY A 469 11.90 -11.03 -15.69
CA GLY A 469 12.89 -11.75 -14.86
C GLY A 469 12.28 -12.27 -13.56
N LEU A 470 11.56 -11.41 -12.84
CA LEU A 470 10.87 -11.75 -11.59
C LEU A 470 9.80 -12.83 -11.81
N ALA A 471 8.92 -12.64 -12.79
CA ALA A 471 7.85 -13.61 -13.10
C ALA A 471 8.40 -14.99 -13.45
N ARG A 472 9.51 -15.07 -14.22
CA ARG A 472 10.20 -16.32 -14.50
C ARG A 472 10.73 -17.01 -13.24
N LYS A 473 11.39 -16.24 -12.36
CA LYS A 473 11.92 -16.76 -11.07
C LYS A 473 10.80 -17.26 -10.15
N LEU A 474 9.64 -16.65 -10.20
CA LEU A 474 8.45 -17.09 -9.46
C LEU A 474 7.74 -18.28 -10.14
N GLY A 475 7.88 -18.44 -11.43
CA GLY A 475 7.13 -19.42 -12.22
C GLY A 475 5.74 -18.94 -12.65
N CYS A 476 5.48 -17.63 -12.62
CA CYS A 476 4.27 -17.03 -13.17
C CYS A 476 4.29 -17.17 -14.71
N PRO A 477 3.30 -17.81 -15.33
CA PRO A 477 3.36 -18.10 -16.78
C PRO A 477 3.09 -16.86 -17.64
N ARG A 478 2.43 -15.86 -17.11
CA ARG A 478 1.96 -14.67 -17.82
C ARG A 478 2.31 -13.40 -17.08
N LEU A 479 2.81 -12.42 -17.84
CA LEU A 479 3.04 -11.05 -17.40
C LEU A 479 2.11 -10.12 -18.18
N VAL A 480 1.47 -9.17 -17.49
CA VAL A 480 0.65 -8.11 -18.06
C VAL A 480 1.23 -6.77 -17.64
N VAL A 481 1.50 -5.91 -18.61
CA VAL A 481 1.94 -4.52 -18.34
C VAL A 481 0.88 -3.57 -18.92
N PRO A 482 0.07 -2.93 -18.07
CA PRO A 482 -0.96 -1.98 -18.51
C PRO A 482 -0.36 -0.74 -19.19
N PRO A 483 -1.12 -0.01 -20.00
CA PRO A 483 -0.69 1.27 -20.56
C PRO A 483 -0.44 2.28 -19.42
N HIS A 484 0.53 3.18 -19.64
CA HIS A 484 0.95 4.17 -18.64
C HIS A 484 1.41 3.56 -17.31
N SER A 485 2.08 2.41 -17.42
CA SER A 485 2.51 1.63 -16.25
C SER A 485 3.35 2.43 -15.25
N GLY A 486 4.12 3.41 -15.69
CA GLY A 486 4.96 4.25 -14.83
C GLY A 486 4.21 5.26 -13.96
N VAL A 487 2.90 5.48 -14.20
CA VAL A 487 2.00 6.36 -13.41
C VAL A 487 0.71 5.64 -13.00
N MET A 488 0.78 4.34 -12.89
CA MET A 488 -0.38 3.47 -12.68
C MET A 488 -1.15 3.77 -11.41
N SER A 489 -0.47 4.14 -10.32
CA SER A 489 -1.13 4.52 -9.06
C SER A 489 -2.07 5.71 -9.27
N SER A 490 -1.66 6.73 -10.05
CA SER A 490 -2.52 7.88 -10.35
C SER A 490 -3.76 7.50 -11.16
N LEU A 491 -3.67 6.50 -12.07
CA LEU A 491 -4.85 5.94 -12.75
C LEU A 491 -5.71 5.13 -11.79
N GLY A 492 -5.10 4.39 -10.87
CA GLY A 492 -5.79 3.62 -9.86
C GLY A 492 -6.62 4.47 -8.91
N LEU A 493 -6.19 5.70 -8.62
CA LEU A 493 -6.99 6.68 -7.88
C LEU A 493 -8.34 6.90 -8.55
N LEU A 494 -8.35 7.06 -9.86
CA LEU A 494 -9.57 7.30 -10.65
C LEU A 494 -10.43 6.04 -10.82
N ALA A 495 -9.87 4.85 -10.59
CA ALA A 495 -10.60 3.58 -10.58
C ALA A 495 -11.16 3.22 -9.19
N ALA A 496 -10.68 3.88 -8.14
CA ALA A 496 -11.07 3.62 -6.76
C ALA A 496 -12.48 4.14 -6.47
N PRO A 497 -13.35 3.33 -5.83
CA PRO A 497 -14.67 3.79 -5.42
C PRO A 497 -14.58 4.71 -4.20
N VAL A 498 -15.53 5.62 -4.03
CA VAL A 498 -15.78 6.20 -2.71
C VAL A 498 -16.30 5.09 -1.81
N ALA A 499 -15.60 4.82 -0.72
CA ALA A 499 -15.95 3.71 0.16
C ALA A 499 -15.64 4.01 1.64
N PHE A 500 -16.56 3.60 2.51
CA PHE A 500 -16.43 3.74 3.95
C PHE A 500 -16.70 2.42 4.64
N GLU A 501 -15.90 2.14 5.66
CA GLU A 501 -16.07 0.99 6.53
C GLU A 501 -16.39 1.45 7.96
N ARG A 502 -17.35 0.79 8.59
CA ARG A 502 -17.70 0.99 9.99
C ARG A 502 -17.80 -0.35 10.68
N SER A 503 -17.32 -0.42 11.92
CA SER A 503 -17.38 -1.65 12.72
C SER A 503 -17.87 -1.36 14.13
N ARG A 504 -18.42 -2.40 14.77
CA ARG A 504 -18.88 -2.35 16.15
C ARG A 504 -18.58 -3.65 16.86
N ALA A 505 -17.85 -3.59 17.97
CA ALA A 505 -17.57 -4.73 18.80
C ALA A 505 -18.84 -5.25 19.51
N ILE A 506 -19.11 -6.55 19.42
CA ILE A 506 -20.25 -7.22 20.09
C ILE A 506 -19.76 -8.07 21.28
N ARG A 507 -18.79 -8.97 21.03
CA ARG A 507 -18.17 -9.87 22.03
C ARG A 507 -19.20 -10.68 22.85
N ARG A 508 -19.93 -11.53 22.15
CA ARG A 508 -20.91 -12.44 22.75
C ARG A 508 -20.86 -13.81 22.12
N ILE A 509 -21.05 -14.85 22.93
CA ILE A 509 -21.22 -16.22 22.39
C ILE A 509 -22.38 -16.22 21.40
N LEU A 510 -22.14 -16.73 20.20
CA LEU A 510 -23.07 -16.66 19.06
C LEU A 510 -24.46 -17.22 19.43
N ALA A 511 -24.51 -18.32 20.16
CA ALA A 511 -25.77 -18.91 20.63
C ALA A 511 -26.62 -17.94 21.48
N ALA A 512 -25.96 -17.06 22.27
CA ALA A 512 -26.62 -16.11 23.17
C ALA A 512 -26.83 -14.71 22.55
N VAL A 513 -26.48 -14.52 21.27
CA VAL A 513 -26.66 -13.25 20.56
C VAL A 513 -28.13 -12.97 20.30
N ASP A 514 -28.57 -11.74 20.57
CA ASP A 514 -29.88 -11.23 20.10
C ASP A 514 -29.73 -10.74 18.64
N LEU A 515 -30.29 -11.50 17.71
CA LEU A 515 -30.21 -11.17 16.28
C LEU A 515 -30.95 -9.88 15.93
N ALA A 516 -32.02 -9.52 16.66
CA ALA A 516 -32.73 -8.25 16.43
C ALA A 516 -31.86 -7.06 16.81
N ALA A 517 -31.09 -7.16 17.90
CA ALA A 517 -30.13 -6.13 18.29
C ALA A 517 -28.95 -6.05 17.31
N VAL A 518 -28.51 -7.17 16.74
CA VAL A 518 -27.47 -7.20 15.70
C VAL A 518 -27.99 -6.54 14.41
N GLU A 519 -29.20 -6.85 13.99
CA GLU A 519 -29.81 -6.22 12.80
C GLU A 519 -29.98 -4.70 12.98
N ALA A 520 -30.39 -4.25 14.17
CA ALA A 520 -30.43 -2.82 14.50
C ALA A 520 -29.05 -2.19 14.42
N GLY A 521 -28.02 -2.86 14.96
CA GLY A 521 -26.64 -2.43 14.87
C GLY A 521 -26.13 -2.31 13.44
N PHE A 522 -26.48 -3.25 12.53
CA PHE A 522 -26.14 -3.14 11.13
C PHE A 522 -26.79 -1.90 10.48
N ARG A 523 -28.07 -1.62 10.74
CA ARG A 523 -28.76 -0.44 10.19
C ARG A 523 -28.14 0.88 10.65
N GLU A 524 -27.73 0.95 11.91
CA GLU A 524 -27.00 2.12 12.42
C GLU A 524 -25.66 2.30 11.70
N LEU A 525 -24.87 1.21 11.56
CA LEU A 525 -23.60 1.26 10.84
C LEU A 525 -23.77 1.57 9.34
N GLU A 526 -24.87 1.12 8.70
CA GLU A 526 -25.18 1.50 7.32
C GLU A 526 -25.43 2.99 7.18
N THR A 527 -26.15 3.58 8.13
CA THR A 527 -26.38 5.03 8.18
C THR A 527 -25.03 5.76 8.38
N GLU A 528 -24.25 5.36 9.38
CA GLU A 528 -22.92 5.94 9.67
C GLU A 528 -21.93 5.82 8.51
N ALA A 529 -22.01 4.76 7.70
CA ALA A 529 -21.18 4.55 6.51
C ALA A 529 -21.72 5.31 5.29
N GLY A 530 -23.04 5.54 5.23
CA GLY A 530 -23.70 6.28 4.16
C GLY A 530 -23.58 7.79 4.28
N ASP A 531 -23.60 8.33 5.49
CA ASP A 531 -23.59 9.78 5.76
C ASP A 531 -22.47 10.56 5.05
N PRO A 532 -21.20 10.07 4.99
CA PRO A 532 -20.12 10.77 4.30
C PRO A 532 -20.10 10.54 2.77
N MET A 533 -21.03 9.71 2.23
CA MET A 533 -21.08 9.44 0.79
C MET A 533 -21.55 10.68 0.02
N PRO A 534 -20.97 10.99 -1.14
CA PRO A 534 -21.48 12.04 -2.01
C PRO A 534 -22.84 11.65 -2.57
N ASP A 535 -23.69 12.65 -2.89
CA ASP A 535 -24.94 12.45 -3.58
C ASP A 535 -24.73 11.74 -4.94
N GLY A 536 -25.55 10.77 -5.27
CA GLY A 536 -25.42 10.03 -6.52
C GLY A 536 -26.09 8.67 -6.48
N ALA A 537 -25.44 7.66 -7.07
CA ALA A 537 -25.95 6.29 -7.10
C ALA A 537 -26.02 5.69 -5.68
N ALA A 538 -27.05 4.88 -5.44
CA ALA A 538 -27.20 4.17 -4.18
C ALA A 538 -25.94 3.33 -3.89
N PRO A 539 -25.41 3.39 -2.67
CA PRO A 539 -24.20 2.65 -2.32
C PRO A 539 -24.44 1.13 -2.35
N ILE A 540 -23.42 0.41 -2.76
CA ILE A 540 -23.34 -1.05 -2.60
C ILE A 540 -22.94 -1.29 -1.15
N VAL A 541 -23.87 -1.82 -0.36
CA VAL A 541 -23.66 -2.13 1.05
C VAL A 541 -23.34 -3.61 1.20
N ARG A 542 -22.24 -3.92 1.89
CA ARG A 542 -21.87 -5.27 2.30
C ARG A 542 -21.81 -5.35 3.81
N ARG A 543 -22.37 -6.41 4.34
CA ARG A 543 -22.34 -6.72 5.77
C ARG A 543 -21.41 -7.89 6.01
N SER A 544 -20.69 -7.86 7.11
CA SER A 544 -19.92 -9.02 7.58
C SER A 544 -19.96 -9.15 9.10
N VAL A 545 -19.70 -10.34 9.58
CA VAL A 545 -19.52 -10.67 10.98
C VAL A 545 -18.13 -11.24 11.18
N ASP A 546 -17.48 -10.85 12.26
CA ASP A 546 -16.22 -11.40 12.71
C ASP A 546 -16.51 -12.49 13.75
N LEU A 547 -16.20 -13.75 13.43
CA LEU A 547 -16.40 -14.90 14.29
C LEU A 547 -15.08 -15.52 14.72
N ARG A 548 -15.03 -16.05 15.95
CA ARG A 548 -13.88 -16.78 16.48
C ARG A 548 -14.34 -17.81 17.51
N TYR A 549 -13.53 -18.80 17.82
CA TYR A 549 -13.76 -19.59 19.01
C TYR A 549 -13.44 -18.78 20.27
N SER A 550 -14.24 -18.95 21.31
CA SER A 550 -14.06 -18.25 22.58
C SER A 550 -12.66 -18.46 23.13
N GLY A 551 -11.99 -17.37 23.52
CA GLY A 551 -10.61 -17.39 23.99
C GLY A 551 -9.54 -17.22 22.90
N GLN A 552 -9.89 -17.27 21.63
CA GLN A 552 -8.97 -16.96 20.53
C GLN A 552 -8.89 -15.46 20.24
N ASP A 553 -7.75 -15.04 19.70
CA ASP A 553 -7.47 -13.62 19.46
C ASP A 553 -7.84 -13.15 18.05
N TYR A 554 -7.80 -14.06 17.06
CA TYR A 554 -7.96 -13.72 15.65
C TYR A 554 -9.31 -14.20 15.11
N PRO A 555 -10.27 -13.29 14.86
CA PRO A 555 -11.53 -13.65 14.23
C PRO A 555 -11.36 -13.84 12.72
N LEU A 556 -12.25 -14.67 12.15
CA LEU A 556 -12.44 -14.80 10.71
C LEU A 556 -13.68 -14.02 10.29
N GLU A 557 -13.58 -13.32 9.18
CA GLU A 557 -14.67 -12.53 8.61
C GLU A 557 -15.58 -13.41 7.75
N ILE A 558 -16.88 -13.35 8.04
CA ILE A 558 -17.92 -14.04 7.26
C ILE A 558 -18.84 -12.99 6.66
N GLU A 559 -18.95 -12.96 5.34
CA GLU A 559 -19.87 -12.06 4.63
C GLU A 559 -21.33 -12.47 4.93
N VAL A 560 -22.19 -11.49 5.19
CA VAL A 560 -23.62 -11.72 5.53
C VAL A 560 -24.49 -11.27 4.37
N ALA A 561 -25.34 -12.16 3.88
CA ALA A 561 -26.29 -11.87 2.82
C ALA A 561 -27.67 -11.53 3.41
N GLY A 562 -28.15 -10.31 3.18
CA GLY A 562 -29.50 -9.88 3.59
C GLY A 562 -29.69 -9.66 5.10
N PRO A 563 -30.95 -9.54 5.56
CA PRO A 563 -31.27 -9.38 6.98
C PRO A 563 -30.88 -10.60 7.80
N CYS A 564 -30.41 -10.37 9.03
CA CYS A 564 -29.94 -11.43 9.92
C CYS A 564 -30.93 -11.82 11.03
N ASP A 565 -32.21 -11.61 10.82
CA ASP A 565 -33.29 -11.87 11.79
C ASP A 565 -33.89 -13.28 11.71
N ALA A 566 -33.50 -14.09 10.72
CA ALA A 566 -34.00 -15.46 10.57
C ALA A 566 -33.39 -16.40 11.64
N PRO A 567 -34.18 -17.35 12.17
CA PRO A 567 -33.69 -18.32 13.16
C PRO A 567 -32.50 -19.18 12.69
N SER A 568 -32.37 -19.41 11.39
CA SER A 568 -31.28 -20.16 10.77
C SER A 568 -29.97 -19.38 10.64
N THR A 569 -29.99 -18.08 10.86
CA THR A 569 -28.83 -17.18 10.64
C THR A 569 -27.60 -17.60 11.46
N LYS A 570 -27.79 -17.93 12.74
CA LYS A 570 -26.67 -18.36 13.61
C LYS A 570 -26.03 -19.63 13.11
N LEU A 571 -26.83 -20.61 12.70
CA LEU A 571 -26.35 -21.90 12.18
C LEU A 571 -25.61 -21.72 10.83
N ASP A 572 -26.11 -20.84 9.95
CA ASP A 572 -25.45 -20.50 8.69
C ASP A 572 -24.09 -19.86 8.96
N TRP A 573 -24.01 -18.88 9.84
CA TRP A 573 -22.76 -18.21 10.20
C TRP A 573 -21.74 -19.17 10.81
N GLU A 574 -22.18 -20.04 11.74
CA GLU A 574 -21.34 -21.05 12.39
C GLU A 574 -20.80 -22.06 11.36
N THR A 575 -21.67 -22.58 10.49
CA THR A 575 -21.29 -23.52 9.42
C THR A 575 -20.25 -22.93 8.47
N ARG A 576 -20.44 -21.68 8.06
CA ARG A 576 -19.52 -20.99 7.15
C ARG A 576 -18.20 -20.65 7.86
N PHE A 577 -18.26 -20.27 9.13
CA PHE A 577 -17.08 -20.04 9.95
C PHE A 577 -16.24 -21.31 10.09
N GLU A 578 -16.87 -22.45 10.44
CA GLU A 578 -16.17 -23.72 10.60
C GLU A 578 -15.55 -24.20 9.28
N ALA A 579 -16.26 -24.04 8.16
CA ALA A 579 -15.73 -24.38 6.85
C ALA A 579 -14.47 -23.54 6.52
N LEU A 580 -14.53 -22.24 6.77
CA LEU A 580 -13.40 -21.34 6.58
C LEU A 580 -12.26 -21.63 7.56
N TYR A 581 -12.58 -21.85 8.83
CA TYR A 581 -11.61 -22.19 9.86
C TYR A 581 -10.87 -23.50 9.54
N ARG A 582 -11.60 -24.52 9.07
CA ARG A 582 -11.02 -25.78 8.62
C ARG A 582 -10.08 -25.61 7.42
N SER A 583 -10.38 -24.69 6.51
CA SER A 583 -9.50 -24.43 5.36
C SER A 583 -8.16 -23.82 5.77
N PHE A 584 -8.12 -23.02 6.86
CA PHE A 584 -6.88 -22.43 7.39
C PHE A 584 -6.12 -23.35 8.32
N TYR A 585 -6.85 -24.05 9.21
CA TYR A 585 -6.23 -24.77 10.34
C TYR A 585 -6.34 -26.30 10.24
N GLY A 586 -7.01 -26.82 9.22
CA GLY A 586 -7.17 -28.26 8.96
C GLY A 586 -8.20 -28.96 9.85
N LYS A 587 -8.65 -28.34 10.95
CA LYS A 587 -9.63 -28.88 11.90
C LYS A 587 -10.50 -27.76 12.46
N VAL A 588 -11.61 -28.10 13.08
CA VAL A 588 -12.45 -27.22 13.91
C VAL A 588 -12.16 -27.47 15.40
N ASP A 589 -12.62 -26.56 16.24
CA ASP A 589 -12.50 -26.64 17.71
C ASP A 589 -13.89 -26.95 18.27
N ASP A 590 -14.16 -28.24 18.50
CA ASP A 590 -15.47 -28.72 18.99
C ASP A 590 -15.68 -28.43 20.50
N ASP A 591 -14.64 -28.05 21.23
CA ASP A 591 -14.68 -27.86 22.68
C ASP A 591 -15.06 -26.40 23.06
N ASN A 592 -14.83 -25.43 22.18
CA ASN A 592 -15.04 -24.03 22.46
C ASN A 592 -16.23 -23.45 21.65
N PRO A 593 -17.11 -22.69 22.29
CA PRO A 593 -18.22 -22.07 21.57
C PRO A 593 -17.75 -20.94 20.65
N VAL A 594 -18.47 -20.75 19.55
CA VAL A 594 -18.23 -19.63 18.64
C VAL A 594 -18.69 -18.31 19.27
N GLU A 595 -17.87 -17.29 19.20
CA GLU A 595 -18.12 -15.92 19.66
C GLU A 595 -18.31 -14.98 18.45
N LEU A 596 -19.38 -14.18 18.45
CA LEU A 596 -19.48 -13.02 17.58
C LEU A 596 -18.65 -11.89 18.18
N ALA A 597 -17.50 -11.61 17.56
CA ALA A 597 -16.56 -10.59 18.02
C ALA A 597 -17.02 -9.18 17.64
N SER A 598 -17.37 -8.97 16.36
CA SER A 598 -17.84 -7.68 15.84
C SER A 598 -18.76 -7.85 14.64
N ILE A 599 -19.49 -6.77 14.32
CA ILE A 599 -20.25 -6.58 13.08
C ILE A 599 -19.61 -5.46 12.27
N ARG A 600 -19.71 -5.53 10.96
CA ARG A 600 -19.08 -4.60 10.06
C ARG A 600 -19.96 -4.30 8.85
N VAL A 601 -19.90 -3.05 8.42
CA VAL A 601 -20.53 -2.56 7.20
C VAL A 601 -19.47 -1.90 6.33
N HIS A 602 -19.42 -2.31 5.08
CA HIS A 602 -18.66 -1.67 4.03
C HIS A 602 -19.66 -1.11 3.01
N ALA A 603 -19.73 0.21 2.91
CA ALA A 603 -20.54 0.91 1.92
C ALA A 603 -19.62 1.50 0.85
N SER A 604 -19.89 1.24 -0.43
CA SER A 604 -19.08 1.77 -1.54
C SER A 604 -19.97 2.20 -2.69
N GLN A 605 -19.55 3.21 -3.44
CA GLN A 605 -20.13 3.47 -4.75
C GLN A 605 -19.70 2.37 -5.73
N PRO A 606 -20.44 2.16 -6.84
CA PRO A 606 -19.94 1.34 -7.92
C PRO A 606 -18.58 1.85 -8.40
N PRO A 607 -17.61 0.96 -8.69
CA PRO A 607 -16.31 1.41 -9.23
C PRO A 607 -16.50 2.24 -10.48
N PRO A 608 -15.87 3.42 -10.60
CA PRO A 608 -16.01 4.25 -11.79
C PRO A 608 -15.38 3.56 -13.01
N ALA A 609 -16.05 3.68 -14.15
CA ALA A 609 -15.46 3.27 -15.42
C ALA A 609 -14.49 4.36 -15.88
N LEU A 610 -13.24 4.01 -16.16
CA LEU A 610 -12.25 4.98 -16.64
C LEU A 610 -12.49 5.37 -18.10
N GLY A 611 -13.23 4.56 -18.86
CA GLY A 611 -13.52 4.84 -20.26
C GLY A 611 -12.28 4.94 -21.14
N ILE A 612 -11.19 4.21 -20.78
CA ILE A 612 -9.90 4.29 -21.46
C ILE A 612 -10.07 4.04 -22.95
N ALA A 613 -9.61 4.98 -23.77
CA ALA A 613 -9.62 4.84 -25.21
C ALA A 613 -8.75 3.64 -25.63
N PRO A 614 -9.26 2.74 -26.47
CA PRO A 614 -8.44 1.66 -27.01
C PRO A 614 -7.32 2.27 -27.89
N PRO A 615 -6.16 1.61 -28.00
CA PRO A 615 -5.12 2.03 -28.93
C PRO A 615 -5.70 2.13 -30.35
N PRO A 616 -5.27 3.10 -31.14
CA PRO A 616 -5.79 3.26 -32.49
C PRO A 616 -5.55 1.99 -33.29
N ALA A 617 -6.55 1.55 -34.04
CA ALA A 617 -6.41 0.44 -34.99
C ALA A 617 -5.44 0.89 -36.10
N LYS A 618 -4.20 0.44 -36.03
CA LYS A 618 -3.11 0.70 -37.00
C LYS A 618 -2.58 -0.64 -37.52
N THR A 619 -1.84 -0.57 -38.58
CA THR A 619 -0.98 -1.69 -39.02
C THR A 619 0.16 -1.85 -38.02
N ASP A 620 0.72 -3.07 -37.92
CA ASP A 620 1.85 -3.38 -37.05
C ASP A 620 2.95 -2.32 -37.15
N ALA A 621 3.35 -1.79 -35.99
CA ALA A 621 4.41 -0.80 -35.93
C ALA A 621 5.78 -1.48 -36.09
N PRO A 622 6.66 -0.96 -36.94
CA PRO A 622 8.04 -1.44 -37.01
C PRO A 622 8.81 -1.00 -35.76
N PRO A 623 9.96 -1.65 -35.45
CA PRO A 623 10.86 -1.12 -34.44
C PRO A 623 11.26 0.32 -34.74
N LYS A 624 11.22 1.20 -33.72
CA LYS A 624 11.68 2.59 -33.85
C LYS A 624 13.21 2.70 -33.91
N ALA A 625 13.88 1.71 -33.30
CA ALA A 625 15.34 1.67 -33.22
C ALA A 625 15.83 0.25 -32.95
N TRP A 626 17.14 0.07 -32.92
CA TRP A 626 17.83 -1.13 -32.47
C TRP A 626 18.84 -0.74 -31.40
N ARG A 627 18.94 -1.55 -30.33
CA ARG A 627 19.85 -1.30 -29.21
C ARG A 627 20.56 -2.58 -28.80
N ASP A 628 21.81 -2.42 -28.38
CA ASP A 628 22.56 -3.51 -27.76
C ASP A 628 22.17 -3.58 -26.28
N ILE A 629 21.67 -4.74 -25.86
CA ILE A 629 21.29 -5.01 -24.45
C ILE A 629 21.92 -6.32 -23.98
N HIS A 630 22.11 -6.47 -22.69
CA HIS A 630 22.50 -7.74 -22.09
C HIS A 630 21.27 -8.64 -21.96
N VAL A 631 21.32 -9.83 -22.57
CA VAL A 631 20.15 -10.73 -22.65
C VAL A 631 20.27 -11.92 -21.69
N ARG A 632 21.46 -12.49 -21.55
CA ARG A 632 21.73 -13.68 -20.72
C ARG A 632 23.06 -13.58 -20.02
N ALA A 633 23.16 -14.14 -18.82
CA ALA A 633 24.45 -14.30 -18.13
C ALA A 633 25.45 -15.01 -19.04
N GLY A 634 26.64 -14.41 -19.20
CA GLY A 634 27.72 -14.93 -20.04
C GLY A 634 27.59 -14.74 -21.56
N SER A 635 26.53 -14.06 -22.05
CA SER A 635 26.32 -13.85 -23.51
C SER A 635 26.75 -12.46 -23.98
N GLY A 636 27.30 -11.60 -23.28
CA GLY A 636 27.62 -10.22 -23.71
C GLY A 636 26.37 -9.42 -24.14
N MET A 637 26.58 -8.44 -25.02
CA MET A 637 25.51 -7.57 -25.54
C MET A 637 24.96 -8.14 -26.86
N GLU A 638 23.64 -8.14 -26.98
CA GLU A 638 22.91 -8.57 -28.20
C GLU A 638 22.08 -7.39 -28.73
N ARG A 639 22.05 -7.27 -30.07
CA ARG A 639 21.29 -6.21 -30.74
C ARG A 639 19.84 -6.60 -30.90
N VAL A 640 18.94 -5.89 -30.20
CA VAL A 640 17.51 -6.18 -30.17
C VAL A 640 16.66 -5.05 -30.72
N PRO A 641 15.42 -5.32 -31.20
CA PRO A 641 14.49 -4.28 -31.64
C PRO A 641 13.95 -3.50 -30.44
N VAL A 642 13.79 -2.19 -30.63
CA VAL A 642 13.18 -1.27 -29.68
C VAL A 642 11.89 -0.72 -30.29
N TYR A 643 10.78 -0.85 -29.59
CA TYR A 643 9.47 -0.37 -30.02
C TYR A 643 9.01 0.81 -29.17
N GLU A 644 8.26 1.72 -29.81
CA GLU A 644 7.51 2.79 -29.10
C GLU A 644 6.13 2.26 -28.73
N ARG A 645 5.82 2.19 -27.43
CA ARG A 645 4.55 1.67 -26.94
C ARG A 645 3.34 2.33 -27.59
N ALA A 646 3.35 3.66 -27.68
CA ALA A 646 2.23 4.45 -28.24
C ALA A 646 1.99 4.17 -29.74
N ALA A 647 2.93 3.54 -30.43
CA ALA A 647 2.80 3.17 -31.83
C ALA A 647 2.24 1.76 -32.04
N LEU A 648 2.25 0.90 -31.00
CA LEU A 648 1.77 -0.48 -31.11
C LEU A 648 0.26 -0.52 -31.35
N CYS A 649 -0.19 -1.49 -32.13
CA CYS A 649 -1.60 -1.69 -32.42
C CYS A 649 -2.16 -2.93 -31.71
N ILE A 650 -3.47 -2.96 -31.52
CA ILE A 650 -4.19 -4.12 -30.98
C ILE A 650 -3.90 -5.35 -31.86
N GLY A 651 -3.55 -6.46 -31.22
CA GLY A 651 -3.23 -7.74 -31.88
C GLY A 651 -1.81 -7.84 -32.43
N GLN A 652 -0.99 -6.78 -32.32
CA GLN A 652 0.42 -6.87 -32.72
C GLN A 652 1.17 -7.87 -31.84
N GLU A 653 1.92 -8.76 -32.46
CA GLU A 653 2.77 -9.74 -31.77
C GLU A 653 4.26 -9.37 -31.93
N ILE A 654 5.01 -9.50 -30.86
CA ILE A 654 6.46 -9.25 -30.81
C ILE A 654 7.14 -10.45 -30.17
N ALA A 655 8.12 -11.03 -30.88
CA ALA A 655 8.97 -12.09 -30.34
C ALA A 655 10.14 -11.46 -29.57
N GLY A 656 10.42 -11.97 -28.38
CA GLY A 656 11.61 -11.58 -27.60
C GLY A 656 12.90 -12.24 -28.14
N PRO A 657 14.08 -11.64 -27.85
CA PRO A 657 14.28 -10.48 -26.98
C PRO A 657 13.91 -9.16 -27.66
N ALA A 658 13.27 -8.27 -26.88
CA ALA A 658 12.87 -6.92 -27.34
C ALA A 658 12.74 -5.94 -26.18
N VAL A 659 12.80 -4.65 -26.51
CA VAL A 659 12.55 -3.55 -25.58
C VAL A 659 11.34 -2.75 -26.07
N ILE A 660 10.40 -2.47 -25.19
CA ILE A 660 9.24 -1.60 -25.44
C ILE A 660 9.40 -0.38 -24.55
N GLU A 661 9.61 0.77 -25.17
CA GLU A 661 9.76 2.05 -24.48
C GLU A 661 8.43 2.78 -24.36
N GLU A 662 8.17 3.27 -23.18
CA GLU A 662 7.09 4.17 -22.82
C GLU A 662 7.70 5.41 -22.17
N ARG A 663 6.99 6.52 -22.16
CA ARG A 663 7.50 7.78 -21.63
C ARG A 663 8.01 7.65 -20.17
N GLU A 664 7.33 6.85 -19.36
CA GLU A 664 7.53 6.72 -17.90
C GLU A 664 8.15 5.38 -17.48
N SER A 665 8.25 4.43 -18.38
CA SER A 665 8.74 3.09 -18.06
C SER A 665 9.33 2.40 -19.29
N THR A 666 9.99 1.28 -19.07
CA THR A 666 10.54 0.43 -20.13
C THR A 666 10.23 -1.02 -19.81
N THR A 667 9.64 -1.74 -20.77
CA THR A 667 9.40 -3.19 -20.65
C THR A 667 10.48 -3.94 -21.44
N VAL A 668 11.10 -4.91 -20.77
CA VAL A 668 12.13 -5.79 -21.39
C VAL A 668 11.60 -7.20 -21.37
N ILE A 669 11.55 -7.83 -22.57
CA ILE A 669 11.22 -9.25 -22.72
C ILE A 669 12.43 -10.05 -23.20
N GLY A 670 12.53 -11.27 -22.73
CA GLY A 670 13.67 -12.14 -22.96
C GLY A 670 13.52 -13.09 -24.17
N PRO A 671 14.56 -13.87 -24.49
CA PRO A 671 14.50 -14.84 -25.57
C PRO A 671 13.39 -15.86 -25.37
N GLY A 672 12.61 -16.07 -26.44
CA GLY A 672 11.52 -17.03 -26.51
C GLY A 672 10.20 -16.52 -25.91
N ASP A 673 10.18 -15.39 -25.21
CA ASP A 673 8.94 -14.75 -24.77
C ASP A 673 8.13 -14.28 -25.98
N ARG A 674 6.81 -14.27 -25.82
CA ARG A 674 5.88 -13.75 -26.84
C ARG A 674 5.01 -12.67 -26.21
N LEU A 675 5.08 -11.48 -26.78
CA LEU A 675 4.28 -10.33 -26.37
C LEU A 675 3.16 -10.11 -27.38
N GLY A 676 1.94 -9.95 -26.90
CA GLY A 676 0.80 -9.50 -27.69
C GLY A 676 0.20 -8.22 -27.06
N VAL A 677 -0.41 -7.38 -27.89
CA VAL A 677 -1.14 -6.19 -27.44
C VAL A 677 -2.64 -6.52 -27.40
N ASP A 678 -3.23 -6.47 -26.21
CA ASP A 678 -4.64 -6.78 -26.01
C ASP A 678 -5.59 -5.60 -26.40
N PRO A 679 -6.92 -5.78 -26.40
CA PRO A 679 -7.88 -4.72 -26.72
C PRO A 679 -7.84 -3.51 -25.79
N LEU A 680 -7.27 -3.64 -24.60
CA LEU A 680 -7.08 -2.55 -23.62
C LEU A 680 -5.74 -1.81 -23.81
N GLY A 681 -4.91 -2.28 -24.76
CA GLY A 681 -3.56 -1.79 -24.94
C GLY A 681 -2.56 -2.32 -23.93
N CYS A 682 -2.92 -3.34 -23.13
CA CYS A 682 -1.96 -4.01 -22.25
C CYS A 682 -0.97 -4.82 -23.06
N LEU A 683 0.29 -4.83 -22.64
CA LEU A 683 1.27 -5.80 -23.14
C LEU A 683 1.07 -7.11 -22.36
N VAL A 684 0.62 -8.13 -23.04
CA VAL A 684 0.46 -9.48 -22.49
C VAL A 684 1.63 -10.33 -22.97
N VAL A 685 2.44 -10.78 -22.02
CA VAL A 685 3.66 -11.56 -22.33
C VAL A 685 3.48 -12.98 -21.81
N ASP A 686 3.49 -13.95 -22.72
CA ASP A 686 3.60 -15.36 -22.38
C ASP A 686 5.10 -15.70 -22.21
N LEU A 687 5.48 -16.07 -21.00
CA LEU A 687 6.86 -16.29 -20.59
C LEU A 687 7.31 -17.74 -20.78
N VAL A 688 8.55 -17.93 -21.24
CA VAL A 688 9.18 -19.25 -21.25
C VAL A 688 9.64 -19.57 -19.81
N ILE A 689 8.94 -20.48 -19.15
CA ILE A 689 9.31 -21.00 -17.84
C ILE A 689 10.12 -22.29 -18.03
N HIS A 690 11.42 -22.22 -17.79
CA HIS A 690 12.25 -23.42 -17.72
C HIS A 690 11.98 -24.15 -16.39
N ARG A 691 11.10 -25.14 -16.38
CA ARG A 691 11.04 -26.06 -15.24
C ARG A 691 12.33 -26.90 -15.27
N PRO A 692 13.10 -26.98 -14.17
CA PRO A 692 14.13 -27.99 -14.09
C PRO A 692 13.47 -29.34 -14.37
N ALA A 693 14.07 -30.14 -15.29
CA ALA A 693 13.59 -31.47 -15.55
C ALA A 693 13.45 -32.20 -14.23
N ALA A 694 12.26 -32.72 -13.92
CA ALA A 694 12.07 -33.58 -12.76
C ALA A 694 13.13 -34.67 -12.92
N SER A 695 14.05 -34.76 -11.95
CA SER A 695 14.97 -35.89 -11.92
C SER A 695 14.10 -37.14 -11.82
N ASP A 696 14.21 -38.03 -12.78
CA ASP A 696 13.57 -39.36 -12.79
C ASP A 696 14.07 -40.18 -11.60
N GLY A 697 13.65 -39.85 -10.40
CA GLY A 697 14.18 -40.42 -9.15
C GLY A 697 13.29 -40.31 -7.91
N ASP A 698 12.05 -39.83 -8.03
CA ASP A 698 11.18 -39.78 -6.83
C ASP A 698 9.77 -40.38 -7.08
N ALA A 699 9.76 -41.62 -7.58
CA ALA A 699 8.61 -42.49 -7.43
C ALA A 699 8.75 -43.22 -6.09
N GLY A 700 8.30 -42.59 -5.00
CA GLY A 700 8.26 -43.32 -3.73
C GLY A 700 8.58 -42.56 -2.43
N ALA A 701 8.31 -41.29 -2.35
CA ALA A 701 8.33 -40.62 -1.03
C ALA A 701 6.93 -40.63 -0.42
N ALA A 702 6.73 -41.48 0.56
CA ALA A 702 5.58 -41.43 1.48
C ALA A 702 5.51 -40.05 2.17
N PRO A 703 4.34 -39.54 2.55
CA PRO A 703 4.21 -38.23 3.18
C PRO A 703 4.99 -38.20 4.49
N VAL A 704 5.92 -37.26 4.60
CA VAL A 704 6.66 -36.98 5.83
C VAL A 704 5.64 -36.52 6.89
N PRO A 705 5.58 -37.16 8.09
CA PRO A 705 4.70 -36.70 9.14
C PRO A 705 5.13 -35.34 9.63
N SER A 706 4.18 -34.42 9.79
CA SER A 706 4.39 -33.08 10.32
C SER A 706 5.01 -33.16 11.72
N ALA A 707 6.28 -32.71 11.81
CA ALA A 707 6.96 -32.54 13.09
C ALA A 707 6.63 -31.19 13.69
N PHE A 708 5.38 -30.97 14.10
CA PHE A 708 5.00 -29.94 15.06
C PHE A 708 3.87 -30.50 15.93
N GLY A 709 4.26 -31.32 16.87
CA GLY A 709 3.44 -31.74 17.99
C GLY A 709 4.17 -31.44 19.27
N ARG A 710 3.50 -30.65 20.12
CA ARG A 710 3.71 -30.47 21.58
C ARG A 710 4.85 -29.57 22.03
N SER A 711 4.53 -28.34 22.41
CA SER A 711 4.30 -27.90 23.81
C SER A 711 3.85 -26.44 23.83
#